data_90b0a130b53ffdf97a3c4a2e5b412cbc
#
_entry.id   90b0a130b53ffdf97a3c4a2e5b412cbc
#
_cell.length_a   1.000
_cell.length_b   1.000
_cell.length_c   1.000
_cell.angle_alpha   90.00
_cell.angle_beta   90.00
_cell.angle_gamma   90.00
#
_symmetry.space_group_name_H-M   'P 1'
#
loop_
_entity.id
_entity.type
_entity.pdbx_description
1 polymer ?
#
loop_
_entity_poly.entity_id
_entity_poly.type
_entity_poly.pdbx_seq_one_letter_code
_entity_poly.pdbx_strand_id
1 'polypeptide(L)'
;MTDLHELLSAIDPAQTDYTEWVSVGMAIKHEGGTVTDWEQWSSRDAKRYHQGECAKKWAGFIGSGAPVTAGTLVEMAKRHGWTPQHSGGKNEALGWDDVISQPSESLQFVDATWLEPVELDAPTAAEWSPAKELSTYISTLFEAQEYVGYVTESWINEDGKHLPKKGSFTRTAGELLQDLAKYGEDLSYTVGAYTNECGAWIRFNPLDGKGVRDDNVTSFRYALVESDTLAIEKQAAIYAELELPIAALVHSGGKSLHAIVRINATSKEEYRERVNFLHKVCQKNGLEIDTQNKNPSRLSRMPGVLRNGRKQYLVATNQGKDSWEAWKEFVEEANDSLPDFEALSDVFNDLPNLAEPLIDGVLRQGHKGLLTGPSKAGKSYMLLQLTLAIAEGREWLGWPCAQGRVLYVNLELDRASCLHRIRDLYGALGWAPSNIANIDLWNLRGKAVPMDTLAPKLIRRAHKRGYKAIIIDPIYKVITGDENAADKMAFFCNQFDRVCAELGAAVIYCHHHSKGAQGQKSARDRSSGSGVFARDPDAILDIIELNVTDTMRKAVSDREIADRVCGILDKARDGWRDNFSQDDALIADKVLAHAKELFGNSDIDQELAPLRKALEQMTGWRLEGTLREFAPMPPRCFWFRHPFHTMAQAEFLTDAKAEGEEPAWKAQADADKEARKARREQDLKRLSEAFMGPHFEHGYAE
;
A
#
# COMPACT_ATOMS: atom_id res chain seq x y z
N MET A 1 8.06 16.69 -14.11
CA MET A 1 9.52 16.46 -14.25
C MET A 1 10.21 17.76 -13.90
N THR A 2 11.09 17.76 -12.92
CA THR A 2 11.87 18.95 -12.55
C THR A 2 12.81 19.25 -13.71
N ASP A 3 12.82 20.48 -14.19
CA ASP A 3 13.64 20.89 -15.33
C ASP A 3 15.13 20.74 -14.96
N LEU A 4 15.89 19.99 -15.76
CA LEU A 4 17.32 19.78 -15.59
C LEU A 4 18.07 21.12 -15.51
N HIS A 5 17.69 22.11 -16.32
CA HIS A 5 18.27 23.45 -16.34
C HIS A 5 18.01 24.21 -15.04
N GLU A 6 16.84 24.04 -14.43
CA GLU A 6 16.50 24.67 -13.14
C GLU A 6 17.41 24.13 -12.03
N LEU A 7 17.58 22.80 -11.95
CA LEU A 7 18.47 22.16 -10.97
C LEU A 7 19.94 22.60 -11.16
N LEU A 8 20.43 22.59 -12.40
CA LEU A 8 21.79 23.02 -12.70
C LEU A 8 22.03 24.51 -12.42
N SER A 9 20.99 25.35 -12.56
CA SER A 9 21.10 26.77 -12.22
C SER A 9 21.27 27.00 -10.72
N ALA A 10 20.66 26.14 -9.90
CA ALA A 10 20.72 26.24 -8.44
C ALA A 10 22.02 25.70 -7.85
N ILE A 11 22.70 24.78 -8.54
CA ILE A 11 23.96 24.20 -8.05
C ILE A 11 25.12 25.08 -8.52
N ASP A 12 25.88 25.66 -7.57
CA ASP A 12 27.07 26.46 -7.84
C ASP A 12 28.29 25.54 -8.03
N PRO A 13 28.86 25.44 -9.25
CA PRO A 13 30.02 24.59 -9.49
C PRO A 13 31.25 24.99 -8.66
N ALA A 14 31.36 26.24 -8.23
CA ALA A 14 32.45 26.70 -7.37
C ALA A 14 32.43 26.10 -5.95
N GLN A 15 31.28 25.61 -5.51
CA GLN A 15 31.08 24.99 -4.21
C GLN A 15 31.05 23.47 -4.23
N THR A 16 31.17 22.84 -5.41
CA THR A 16 31.23 21.38 -5.57
C THR A 16 32.66 20.88 -5.48
N ASP A 17 32.88 19.69 -4.93
CA ASP A 17 34.14 18.99 -5.02
C ASP A 17 34.27 18.23 -6.36
N TYR A 18 35.43 17.61 -6.60
CA TYR A 18 35.70 16.90 -7.86
C TYR A 18 34.74 15.70 -8.06
N THR A 19 34.38 14.98 -6.99
CA THR A 19 33.51 13.83 -7.07
C THR A 19 32.06 14.27 -7.36
N GLU A 20 31.62 15.35 -6.75
CA GLU A 20 30.33 15.99 -7.02
C GLU A 20 30.25 16.53 -8.46
N TRP A 21 31.34 17.19 -8.95
CA TRP A 21 31.44 17.67 -10.32
C TRP A 21 31.29 16.53 -11.35
N VAL A 22 31.93 15.37 -11.11
CA VAL A 22 31.78 14.16 -11.94
C VAL A 22 30.37 13.62 -11.86
N SER A 23 29.77 13.59 -10.65
CA SER A 23 28.38 13.11 -10.41
C SER A 23 27.35 13.95 -11.16
N VAL A 24 27.54 15.27 -11.23
CA VAL A 24 26.71 16.17 -12.05
C VAL A 24 26.80 15.80 -13.53
N GLY A 25 27.99 15.56 -14.06
CA GLY A 25 28.16 15.13 -15.45
C GLY A 25 27.50 13.78 -15.76
N MET A 26 27.62 12.82 -14.84
CA MET A 26 26.95 11.50 -14.95
C MET A 26 25.43 11.63 -14.93
N ALA A 27 24.89 12.45 -14.04
CA ALA A 27 23.46 12.67 -13.93
C ALA A 27 22.89 13.36 -15.18
N ILE A 28 23.59 14.39 -15.72
CA ILE A 28 23.19 15.04 -16.97
C ILE A 28 23.15 14.03 -18.12
N LYS A 29 24.14 13.15 -18.22
CA LYS A 29 24.21 12.12 -19.26
C LYS A 29 23.08 11.08 -19.10
N HIS A 30 22.77 10.69 -17.87
CA HIS A 30 21.70 9.74 -17.55
C HIS A 30 20.32 10.29 -17.91
N GLU A 31 20.08 11.56 -17.65
CA GLU A 31 18.81 12.25 -17.96
C GLU A 31 18.68 12.69 -19.43
N GLY A 32 19.59 12.25 -20.29
CA GLY A 32 19.55 12.55 -21.74
C GLY A 32 20.06 13.93 -22.13
N GLY A 33 20.69 14.67 -21.21
CA GLY A 33 21.35 15.91 -21.49
C GLY A 33 22.67 15.71 -22.27
N THR A 34 23.30 16.79 -22.66
CA THR A 34 24.49 16.80 -23.53
C THR A 34 25.76 17.17 -22.77
N VAL A 35 26.93 16.87 -23.34
CA VAL A 35 28.21 17.34 -22.81
C VAL A 35 28.29 18.88 -22.78
N THR A 36 27.58 19.55 -23.68
CA THR A 36 27.51 21.02 -23.76
C THR A 36 26.82 21.60 -22.53
N ASP A 37 25.77 20.94 -22.03
CA ASP A 37 25.07 21.37 -20.81
C ASP A 37 25.97 21.29 -19.59
N TRP A 38 26.79 20.22 -19.51
CA TRP A 38 27.79 20.08 -18.46
C TRP A 38 28.94 21.09 -18.59
N GLU A 39 29.41 21.35 -19.79
CA GLU A 39 30.44 22.34 -20.07
C GLU A 39 29.95 23.76 -19.71
N GLN A 40 28.73 24.09 -20.09
CA GLN A 40 28.11 25.39 -19.77
C GLN A 40 27.93 25.57 -18.26
N TRP A 41 27.51 24.53 -17.55
CA TRP A 41 27.40 24.57 -16.08
C TRP A 41 28.79 24.70 -15.43
N SER A 42 29.76 23.88 -15.83
CA SER A 42 31.13 23.89 -15.30
C SER A 42 31.86 25.22 -15.53
N SER A 43 31.63 25.89 -16.67
CA SER A 43 32.28 27.16 -17.02
C SER A 43 31.91 28.32 -16.09
N ARG A 44 30.89 28.16 -15.26
CA ARG A 44 30.52 29.16 -14.23
C ARG A 44 31.57 29.25 -13.11
N ASP A 45 32.41 28.24 -12.91
CA ASP A 45 33.58 28.30 -12.05
C ASP A 45 34.84 28.68 -12.85
N ALA A 46 35.00 29.97 -13.11
CA ALA A 46 36.10 30.49 -13.89
C ALA A 46 37.53 30.19 -13.34
N LYS A 47 37.62 29.77 -12.05
CA LYS A 47 38.91 29.46 -11.42
C LYS A 47 39.41 28.04 -11.69
N ARG A 48 38.47 27.08 -11.76
CA ARG A 48 38.79 25.64 -11.90
C ARG A 48 38.40 25.09 -13.28
N TYR A 49 37.67 25.84 -14.08
CA TYR A 49 37.23 25.40 -15.39
C TYR A 49 38.38 25.33 -16.38
N HIS A 50 38.52 24.18 -17.04
CA HIS A 50 39.42 23.95 -18.16
C HIS A 50 38.63 23.49 -19.38
N GLN A 51 38.69 24.26 -20.47
CA GLN A 51 37.96 23.96 -21.70
C GLN A 51 38.33 22.58 -22.26
N GLY A 52 37.31 21.78 -22.57
CA GLY A 52 37.41 20.42 -23.09
C GLY A 52 37.68 19.33 -22.07
N GLU A 53 37.75 19.64 -20.76
CA GLU A 53 37.87 18.63 -19.71
C GLU A 53 36.59 17.83 -19.56
N CYS A 54 35.44 18.48 -19.63
CA CYS A 54 34.12 17.81 -19.61
C CYS A 54 34.00 16.80 -20.76
N ALA A 55 34.40 17.15 -21.97
CA ALA A 55 34.35 16.26 -23.11
C ALA A 55 35.23 15.00 -22.95
N LYS A 56 36.43 15.15 -22.39
CA LYS A 56 37.33 14.02 -22.09
C LYS A 56 36.73 13.08 -21.05
N LYS A 57 36.14 13.61 -20.01
CA LYS A 57 35.48 12.80 -18.95
C LYS A 57 34.18 12.16 -19.42
N TRP A 58 33.40 12.90 -20.21
CA TRP A 58 32.12 12.40 -20.75
C TRP A 58 32.25 11.13 -21.58
N ALA A 59 33.34 11.02 -22.35
CA ALA A 59 33.67 9.82 -23.12
C ALA A 59 33.88 8.58 -22.22
N GLY A 60 34.40 8.81 -21.00
CA GLY A 60 34.63 7.74 -20.00
C GLY A 60 33.45 7.34 -19.15
N PHE A 61 32.29 7.99 -19.26
CA PHE A 61 31.07 7.58 -18.55
C PHE A 61 30.44 6.38 -19.24
N ILE A 62 31.06 5.22 -19.07
CA ILE A 62 30.59 3.92 -19.55
C ILE A 62 29.95 3.24 -18.34
N GLY A 63 28.59 3.15 -18.31
CA GLY A 63 27.83 2.70 -17.16
C GLY A 63 28.17 1.30 -16.67
N SER A 64 29.07 1.20 -15.69
CA SER A 64 29.41 -0.04 -14.99
C SER A 64 29.15 0.01 -13.47
N GLY A 65 28.48 1.06 -12.96
CA GLY A 65 28.13 1.25 -11.55
C GLY A 65 26.66 1.64 -11.37
N ALA A 66 26.23 1.82 -10.12
CA ALA A 66 24.89 2.35 -9.83
C ALA A 66 24.68 3.70 -10.54
N PRO A 67 23.59 3.89 -11.30
CA PRO A 67 23.38 5.10 -12.08
C PRO A 67 23.24 6.33 -11.17
N VAL A 68 23.95 7.40 -11.49
CA VAL A 68 23.76 8.72 -10.87
C VAL A 68 22.62 9.40 -11.63
N THR A 69 21.50 9.64 -10.95
CA THR A 69 20.23 10.10 -11.55
C THR A 69 19.89 11.54 -11.19
N ALA A 70 18.82 12.09 -11.76
CA ALA A 70 18.25 13.40 -11.37
C ALA A 70 18.03 13.55 -9.85
N GLY A 71 17.79 12.46 -9.13
CA GLY A 71 17.67 12.47 -7.66
C GLY A 71 18.91 13.04 -6.97
N THR A 72 20.10 12.72 -7.48
CA THR A 72 21.38 13.27 -6.98
C THR A 72 21.47 14.78 -7.22
N LEU A 73 21.03 15.26 -8.38
CA LEU A 73 21.00 16.71 -8.69
C LEU A 73 20.00 17.44 -7.78
N VAL A 74 18.83 16.85 -7.51
CA VAL A 74 17.83 17.42 -6.58
C VAL A 74 18.41 17.54 -5.17
N GLU A 75 19.13 16.53 -4.69
CA GLU A 75 19.76 16.59 -3.35
C GLU A 75 20.89 17.64 -3.29
N MET A 76 21.68 17.73 -4.35
CA MET A 76 22.73 18.76 -4.44
C MET A 76 22.11 20.15 -4.50
N ALA A 77 21.08 20.37 -5.33
CA ALA A 77 20.38 21.64 -5.43
C ALA A 77 19.76 22.08 -4.09
N LYS A 78 19.16 21.14 -3.34
CA LYS A 78 18.62 21.41 -1.99
C LYS A 78 19.72 21.84 -1.02
N ARG A 79 20.90 21.23 -1.05
CA ARG A 79 22.05 21.64 -0.23
C ARG A 79 22.54 23.06 -0.57
N HIS A 80 22.36 23.48 -1.82
CA HIS A 80 22.65 24.83 -2.31
C HIS A 80 21.47 25.82 -2.13
N GLY A 81 20.45 25.45 -1.33
CA GLY A 81 19.34 26.33 -0.97
C GLY A 81 18.17 26.36 -1.98
N TRP A 82 18.19 25.48 -2.97
CA TRP A 82 17.05 25.33 -3.87
C TRP A 82 15.88 24.65 -3.17
N THR A 83 14.72 25.26 -3.27
CA THR A 83 13.44 24.66 -2.89
C THR A 83 12.60 24.48 -4.15
N PRO A 84 11.93 23.34 -4.35
CA PRO A 84 11.01 23.17 -5.46
C PRO A 84 10.02 24.35 -5.44
N GLN A 85 10.00 25.16 -6.48
CA GLN A 85 8.94 26.15 -6.65
C GLN A 85 7.65 25.36 -6.90
N HIS A 86 6.85 25.19 -5.86
CA HIS A 86 5.44 24.98 -6.06
C HIS A 86 4.93 26.26 -6.74
N SER A 87 4.59 26.16 -8.01
CA SER A 87 3.78 27.17 -8.67
C SER A 87 2.58 27.46 -7.77
N GLY A 88 2.60 28.62 -7.11
CA GLY A 88 1.54 29.07 -6.22
C GLY A 88 0.24 29.25 -7.01
N GLY A 89 -0.44 28.14 -7.27
CA GLY A 89 -1.83 28.08 -7.62
C GLY A 89 -2.62 28.21 -6.32
N LYS A 90 -3.53 29.18 -6.27
CA LYS A 90 -4.58 29.32 -5.26
C LYS A 90 -5.12 27.95 -4.89
N ASN A 91 -5.51 27.74 -3.63
CA ASN A 91 -6.23 26.58 -3.11
C ASN A 91 -7.42 26.21 -4.00
N GLU A 92 -7.17 25.59 -5.13
CA GLU A 92 -8.13 24.81 -5.87
C GLU A 92 -8.12 23.42 -5.20
N ALA A 93 -9.30 22.96 -4.80
CA ALA A 93 -9.48 21.61 -4.33
C ALA A 93 -8.86 20.68 -5.37
N LEU A 94 -7.93 19.79 -4.93
CA LEU A 94 -7.34 18.76 -5.78
C LEU A 94 -8.47 18.08 -6.57
N GLY A 95 -8.38 18.11 -7.89
CA GLY A 95 -9.28 17.35 -8.74
C GLY A 95 -9.10 15.86 -8.48
N TRP A 96 -10.13 15.07 -8.75
CA TRP A 96 -10.08 13.60 -8.62
C TRP A 96 -8.92 12.99 -9.41
N ASP A 97 -8.51 13.62 -10.50
CA ASP A 97 -7.41 13.16 -11.37
C ASP A 97 -6.02 13.37 -10.77
N ASP A 98 -5.87 14.26 -9.78
CA ASP A 98 -4.58 14.51 -9.12
C ASP A 98 -4.22 13.45 -8.08
N VAL A 99 -5.16 12.60 -7.68
CA VAL A 99 -5.01 11.60 -6.61
C VAL A 99 -4.76 10.19 -7.15
N ILE A 100 -5.03 9.96 -8.44
CA ILE A 100 -4.77 8.67 -9.08
C ILE A 100 -3.27 8.61 -9.41
N SER A 101 -2.46 8.10 -8.46
CA SER A 101 -1.18 7.53 -8.83
C SER A 101 -1.46 6.44 -9.85
N GLN A 102 -0.91 6.58 -11.06
CA GLN A 102 -1.01 5.50 -12.05
C GLN A 102 -0.61 4.20 -11.34
N PRO A 103 -1.44 3.15 -11.38
CA PRO A 103 -1.03 1.86 -10.87
C PRO A 103 0.26 1.53 -11.62
N SER A 104 1.35 1.30 -10.91
CA SER A 104 2.47 0.60 -11.51
C SER A 104 1.86 -0.70 -12.00
N GLU A 105 1.81 -0.91 -13.32
CA GLU A 105 1.32 -2.16 -13.90
C GLU A 105 2.00 -3.29 -13.15
N SER A 106 1.31 -3.85 -12.18
CA SER A 106 1.79 -4.97 -11.41
C SER A 106 1.61 -6.18 -12.30
N LEU A 107 2.54 -6.41 -13.22
CA LEU A 107 2.59 -7.63 -14.04
C LEU A 107 2.81 -8.89 -13.20
N GLN A 108 2.60 -8.81 -11.90
CA GLN A 108 2.75 -9.91 -10.95
C GLN A 108 1.38 -10.42 -10.54
N PHE A 109 0.98 -11.56 -11.06
CA PHE A 109 -0.26 -12.27 -10.73
C PHE A 109 -0.03 -13.73 -10.30
N VAL A 110 1.22 -14.22 -10.38
CA VAL A 110 1.61 -15.54 -9.86
C VAL A 110 2.45 -15.37 -8.59
N ASP A 111 2.06 -16.02 -7.51
CA ASP A 111 2.89 -16.12 -6.30
C ASP A 111 3.75 -17.39 -6.38
N ALA A 112 4.96 -17.25 -6.92
CA ALA A 112 5.92 -18.34 -7.10
C ALA A 112 6.30 -19.08 -5.78
N THR A 113 5.95 -18.52 -4.60
CA THR A 113 6.21 -19.15 -3.29
C THR A 113 5.18 -20.22 -2.92
N TRP A 114 4.01 -20.22 -3.59
CA TRP A 114 2.88 -21.12 -3.33
C TRP A 114 2.62 -22.13 -4.44
N LEU A 115 3.41 -22.10 -5.52
CA LEU A 115 3.26 -23.04 -6.62
C LEU A 115 3.66 -24.43 -6.19
N GLU A 116 2.78 -25.39 -6.41
CA GLU A 116 3.11 -26.82 -6.30
C GLU A 116 4.03 -27.18 -7.46
N PRO A 117 5.18 -27.83 -7.20
CA PRO A 117 6.08 -28.28 -8.26
C PRO A 117 5.36 -29.28 -9.18
N VAL A 118 5.53 -29.13 -10.49
CA VAL A 118 5.00 -30.08 -11.48
C VAL A 118 6.06 -31.14 -11.74
N GLU A 119 5.77 -32.39 -11.39
CA GLU A 119 6.67 -33.51 -11.72
C GLU A 119 6.69 -33.75 -13.22
N LEU A 120 7.87 -33.82 -13.79
CA LEU A 120 8.11 -34.12 -15.21
C LEU A 120 8.83 -35.45 -15.33
N ASP A 121 8.09 -36.48 -15.73
CA ASP A 121 8.67 -37.78 -15.97
C ASP A 121 9.46 -37.82 -17.29
N ALA A 122 10.73 -38.16 -17.20
CA ALA A 122 11.53 -38.42 -18.37
C ALA A 122 11.02 -39.72 -19.06
N PRO A 123 10.84 -39.71 -20.40
CA PRO A 123 10.37 -40.92 -21.09
C PRO A 123 11.28 -42.10 -20.80
N THR A 124 10.71 -43.28 -20.56
CA THR A 124 11.50 -44.50 -20.36
C THR A 124 12.26 -44.86 -21.65
N ALA A 125 13.17 -45.81 -21.60
CA ALA A 125 13.91 -46.24 -22.80
C ALA A 125 12.98 -46.83 -23.88
N ALA A 126 11.88 -47.47 -23.48
CA ALA A 126 10.88 -48.03 -24.40
C ALA A 126 9.93 -46.99 -25.01
N GLU A 127 9.69 -45.89 -24.31
CA GLU A 127 8.81 -44.82 -24.76
C GLU A 127 9.53 -43.74 -25.57
N TRP A 128 10.83 -43.65 -25.43
CA TRP A 128 11.63 -42.61 -26.08
C TRP A 128 11.88 -42.90 -27.54
N SER A 129 11.32 -42.09 -28.42
CA SER A 129 11.48 -42.18 -29.87
C SER A 129 12.09 -40.88 -30.41
N PRO A 130 13.44 -40.82 -30.53
CA PRO A 130 14.19 -39.67 -31.05
C PRO A 130 13.67 -39.07 -32.33
N ALA A 131 13.40 -39.92 -33.31
CA ALA A 131 12.90 -39.51 -34.63
C ALA A 131 11.51 -38.88 -34.53
N LYS A 132 10.60 -39.45 -33.73
CA LYS A 132 9.24 -38.94 -33.52
C LYS A 132 9.28 -37.60 -32.80
N GLU A 133 10.11 -37.45 -31.75
CA GLU A 133 10.22 -36.19 -31.03
C GLU A 133 10.75 -35.06 -31.90
N LEU A 134 11.83 -35.32 -32.66
CA LEU A 134 12.38 -34.31 -33.56
C LEU A 134 11.42 -34.00 -34.72
N SER A 135 10.74 -35.01 -35.28
CA SER A 135 9.70 -34.77 -36.28
C SER A 135 8.56 -33.90 -35.76
N THR A 136 8.08 -34.19 -34.54
CA THR A 136 7.02 -33.39 -33.91
C THR A 136 7.49 -31.94 -33.66
N TYR A 137 8.71 -31.75 -33.18
CA TYR A 137 9.29 -30.41 -33.00
C TYR A 137 9.36 -29.64 -34.33
N ILE A 138 9.92 -30.27 -35.40
CA ILE A 138 10.07 -29.60 -36.69
C ILE A 138 8.70 -29.29 -37.31
N SER A 139 7.77 -30.22 -37.31
CA SER A 139 6.44 -30.02 -37.89
C SER A 139 5.58 -29.02 -37.12
N THR A 140 5.86 -28.80 -35.80
CA THR A 140 5.17 -27.80 -34.99
C THR A 140 5.67 -26.39 -35.30
N LEU A 141 6.97 -26.22 -35.59
CA LEU A 141 7.59 -24.89 -35.65
C LEU A 141 7.82 -24.39 -37.08
N PHE A 142 7.90 -25.30 -38.10
CA PHE A 142 8.32 -24.95 -39.45
C PHE A 142 7.37 -25.44 -40.50
N GLU A 143 7.24 -24.68 -41.58
CA GLU A 143 6.65 -25.10 -42.83
C GLU A 143 7.65 -25.94 -43.64
N ALA A 144 7.17 -26.84 -44.49
CA ALA A 144 8.01 -27.81 -45.21
C ALA A 144 9.13 -27.19 -46.06
N GLN A 145 8.91 -25.99 -46.61
CA GLN A 145 9.86 -25.25 -47.45
C GLN A 145 10.84 -24.38 -46.69
N GLU A 146 10.67 -24.23 -45.39
CA GLU A 146 11.50 -23.35 -44.55
C GLU A 146 12.83 -24.01 -44.20
N TYR A 147 13.91 -23.20 -44.19
CA TYR A 147 15.23 -23.69 -43.80
C TYR A 147 15.36 -23.75 -42.30
N VAL A 148 15.86 -24.88 -41.80
CA VAL A 148 16.07 -25.13 -40.36
C VAL A 148 17.56 -25.04 -40.03
N GLY A 149 17.91 -24.21 -39.07
CA GLY A 149 19.25 -24.13 -38.55
C GLY A 149 19.49 -25.09 -37.37
N TYR A 150 20.51 -25.95 -37.44
CA TYR A 150 20.84 -26.84 -36.34
C TYR A 150 22.37 -27.03 -36.20
N VAL A 151 22.80 -27.44 -35.00
CA VAL A 151 24.22 -27.59 -34.67
C VAL A 151 24.45 -28.87 -33.89
N THR A 152 25.34 -29.74 -34.42
CA THR A 152 25.76 -30.99 -33.79
C THR A 152 27.19 -30.96 -33.31
N GLU A 153 27.96 -29.94 -33.70
CA GLU A 153 29.36 -29.73 -33.28
C GLU A 153 29.51 -28.63 -32.29
N SER A 154 30.43 -28.79 -31.37
CA SER A 154 30.80 -27.77 -30.37
C SER A 154 32.30 -27.56 -30.29
N TRP A 155 32.70 -26.50 -29.63
CA TRP A 155 34.05 -26.25 -29.14
C TRP A 155 34.01 -25.96 -27.64
N ILE A 156 35.10 -26.20 -26.94
CA ILE A 156 35.20 -26.00 -25.49
C ILE A 156 35.84 -24.66 -25.25
N ASN A 157 35.16 -23.81 -24.43
CA ASN A 157 35.75 -22.54 -24.02
C ASN A 157 36.74 -22.69 -22.84
N GLU A 158 37.32 -21.61 -22.37
CA GLU A 158 38.31 -21.59 -21.27
C GLU A 158 37.71 -22.12 -19.94
N ASP A 159 36.41 -22.00 -19.75
CA ASP A 159 35.67 -22.49 -18.55
C ASP A 159 35.26 -23.98 -18.68
N GLY A 160 35.66 -24.66 -19.73
CA GLY A 160 35.30 -26.06 -19.99
C GLY A 160 33.85 -26.27 -20.49
N LYS A 161 33.16 -25.20 -20.91
CA LYS A 161 31.78 -25.28 -21.43
C LYS A 161 31.78 -25.56 -22.94
N HIS A 162 30.93 -26.48 -23.38
CA HIS A 162 30.66 -26.73 -24.77
C HIS A 162 29.80 -25.62 -25.37
N LEU A 163 30.33 -24.89 -26.36
CA LEU A 163 29.64 -23.86 -27.13
C LEU A 163 29.38 -24.33 -28.55
N PRO A 164 28.18 -24.09 -29.13
CA PRO A 164 27.85 -24.56 -30.47
C PRO A 164 28.68 -23.83 -31.53
N LYS A 165 29.10 -24.56 -32.58
CA LYS A 165 29.70 -23.97 -33.79
C LYS A 165 28.61 -23.37 -34.69
N LYS A 166 28.97 -23.01 -35.96
CA LYS A 166 28.03 -22.42 -36.92
C LYS A 166 26.86 -23.33 -37.29
N GLY A 167 27.12 -24.63 -37.43
CA GLY A 167 26.12 -25.64 -37.78
C GLY A 167 25.63 -25.62 -39.23
N SER A 168 24.59 -26.41 -39.52
CA SER A 168 23.89 -26.51 -40.80
C SER A 168 22.69 -25.53 -40.83
N PHE A 169 22.37 -25.01 -42.04
CA PHE A 169 21.27 -24.05 -42.24
C PHE A 169 20.74 -24.08 -43.68
N THR A 170 21.11 -25.08 -44.47
CA THR A 170 20.79 -25.18 -45.89
C THR A 170 19.76 -26.25 -46.20
N ARG A 171 19.23 -26.91 -45.18
CA ARG A 171 18.22 -27.97 -45.31
C ARG A 171 16.85 -27.46 -44.94
N THR A 172 15.85 -27.80 -45.69
CA THR A 172 14.46 -27.48 -45.39
C THR A 172 13.85 -28.44 -44.35
N ALA A 173 12.79 -28.01 -43.70
CA ALA A 173 12.03 -28.84 -42.74
C ALA A 173 11.49 -30.10 -43.44
N GLY A 174 10.99 -29.98 -44.65
CA GLY A 174 10.48 -31.11 -45.46
C GLY A 174 11.56 -32.16 -45.73
N GLU A 175 12.80 -31.74 -46.10
CA GLU A 175 13.93 -32.66 -46.32
C GLU A 175 14.33 -33.37 -45.00
N LEU A 176 14.33 -32.67 -43.88
CA LEU A 176 14.62 -33.28 -42.60
C LEU A 176 13.57 -34.28 -42.18
N LEU A 177 12.28 -33.95 -42.37
CA LEU A 177 11.17 -34.86 -42.06
C LEU A 177 11.17 -36.11 -42.92
N GLN A 178 11.52 -36.00 -44.22
CA GLN A 178 11.69 -37.14 -45.13
C GLN A 178 12.82 -38.07 -44.66
N ASP A 179 13.96 -37.49 -44.25
CA ASP A 179 15.09 -38.27 -43.76
C ASP A 179 14.78 -38.93 -42.42
N LEU A 180 14.09 -38.27 -41.51
CA LEU A 180 13.63 -38.86 -40.24
C LEU A 180 12.69 -40.05 -40.49
N ALA A 181 11.78 -39.93 -41.43
CA ALA A 181 10.88 -41.04 -41.82
C ALA A 181 11.65 -42.21 -42.46
N LYS A 182 12.72 -41.92 -43.20
CA LYS A 182 13.53 -42.90 -43.91
C LYS A 182 14.52 -43.64 -43.02
N TYR A 183 15.23 -42.90 -42.18
CA TYR A 183 16.36 -43.43 -41.37
C TYR A 183 15.97 -43.81 -39.93
N GLY A 184 14.80 -43.36 -39.46
CA GLY A 184 14.27 -43.74 -38.16
C GLY A 184 15.05 -43.16 -36.97
N GLU A 185 15.21 -43.97 -35.94
CA GLU A 185 15.62 -43.52 -34.62
C GLU A 185 17.09 -43.08 -34.49
N ASP A 186 17.95 -43.45 -35.46
CA ASP A 186 19.33 -42.95 -35.50
C ASP A 186 19.40 -41.60 -36.19
N LEU A 187 19.30 -40.53 -35.40
CA LEU A 187 19.32 -39.15 -35.89
C LEU A 187 20.62 -38.77 -36.60
N SER A 188 21.73 -39.51 -36.40
CA SER A 188 23.01 -39.21 -37.05
C SER A 188 22.94 -39.24 -38.58
N TYR A 189 22.08 -40.04 -39.15
CA TYR A 189 21.84 -40.08 -40.60
C TYR A 189 21.08 -38.85 -41.11
N THR A 190 20.32 -38.18 -40.25
CA THR A 190 19.52 -37.01 -40.64
C THR A 190 20.27 -35.71 -40.34
N VAL A 191 20.77 -35.53 -39.13
CA VAL A 191 21.38 -34.26 -38.69
C VAL A 191 22.90 -34.27 -38.65
N GLY A 192 23.54 -35.44 -38.92
CA GLY A 192 24.98 -35.64 -38.82
C GLY A 192 25.40 -36.13 -37.42
N ALA A 193 26.66 -36.56 -37.36
CA ALA A 193 27.22 -37.06 -36.10
C ALA A 193 27.21 -35.99 -35.00
N TYR A 194 26.84 -36.39 -33.78
CA TYR A 194 26.88 -35.58 -32.56
C TYR A 194 27.51 -36.34 -31.42
N THR A 195 28.01 -35.61 -30.40
CA THR A 195 28.62 -36.24 -29.23
C THR A 195 27.66 -36.25 -28.06
N ASN A 196 27.65 -37.33 -27.30
CA ASN A 196 26.79 -37.49 -26.13
C ASN A 196 27.17 -36.53 -24.99
N GLU A 197 28.38 -35.98 -25.02
CA GLU A 197 28.85 -35.03 -23.98
C GLU A 197 28.13 -33.70 -24.10
N CYS A 198 27.91 -33.20 -25.32
CA CYS A 198 27.32 -31.86 -25.52
C CYS A 198 25.88 -31.86 -26.05
N GLY A 199 25.44 -32.98 -26.64
CA GLY A 199 24.15 -33.05 -27.33
C GLY A 199 24.12 -32.22 -28.60
N ALA A 200 22.92 -31.76 -29.02
CA ALA A 200 22.74 -30.93 -30.18
C ALA A 200 21.80 -29.75 -29.92
N TRP A 201 21.81 -28.78 -30.82
CA TRP A 201 21.02 -27.57 -30.78
C TRP A 201 20.23 -27.38 -32.06
N ILE A 202 19.11 -26.71 -31.95
CA ILE A 202 18.23 -26.39 -33.10
C ILE A 202 17.67 -24.98 -32.94
N ARG A 203 17.56 -24.23 -34.02
CA ARG A 203 16.86 -22.94 -34.02
C ARG A 203 15.37 -23.16 -34.09
N PHE A 204 14.62 -22.20 -33.58
CA PHE A 204 13.16 -22.30 -33.56
C PHE A 204 12.48 -21.32 -34.53
N ASN A 205 13.22 -20.38 -35.14
CA ASN A 205 12.75 -19.54 -36.22
C ASN A 205 13.42 -19.92 -37.55
N PRO A 206 12.71 -19.84 -38.70
CA PRO A 206 13.23 -20.20 -40.01
C PRO A 206 14.28 -19.25 -40.51
N LEU A 207 15.21 -19.78 -41.32
CA LEU A 207 16.31 -19.06 -41.93
C LEU A 207 16.13 -18.89 -43.46
N ASP A 208 16.96 -18.04 -44.07
CA ASP A 208 16.99 -17.81 -45.53
C ASP A 208 17.89 -18.80 -46.30
N GLY A 209 18.48 -19.78 -45.63
CA GLY A 209 19.43 -20.72 -46.21
C GLY A 209 20.82 -20.16 -46.53
N LYS A 210 21.08 -18.88 -46.22
CA LYS A 210 22.37 -18.19 -46.54
C LYS A 210 23.25 -18.00 -45.31
N GLY A 211 22.67 -17.99 -44.11
CA GLY A 211 23.38 -17.76 -42.88
C GLY A 211 22.61 -18.09 -41.64
N VAL A 212 23.19 -17.71 -40.47
CA VAL A 212 22.66 -18.05 -39.13
C VAL A 212 22.51 -16.85 -38.22
N ARG A 213 22.67 -15.63 -38.73
CA ARG A 213 22.56 -14.39 -37.97
C ARG A 213 21.09 -13.94 -37.91
N ASP A 214 20.80 -12.94 -37.07
CA ASP A 214 19.46 -12.36 -36.94
C ASP A 214 18.90 -11.85 -38.27
N ASP A 215 19.76 -11.34 -39.17
CA ASP A 215 19.38 -10.87 -40.49
C ASP A 215 19.04 -12.00 -41.50
N ASN A 216 19.37 -13.24 -41.16
CA ASN A 216 19.01 -14.41 -41.93
C ASN A 216 17.69 -15.06 -41.46
N VAL A 217 17.06 -14.55 -40.38
CA VAL A 217 15.76 -15.02 -39.93
C VAL A 217 14.67 -14.45 -40.84
N THR A 218 13.84 -15.30 -41.38
CA THR A 218 12.78 -14.95 -42.35
C THR A 218 11.42 -14.70 -41.73
N SER A 219 11.19 -15.24 -40.53
CA SER A 219 9.94 -15.06 -39.78
C SER A 219 10.20 -15.03 -38.26
N PHE A 220 9.60 -14.08 -37.60
CA PHE A 220 9.80 -13.80 -36.15
C PHE A 220 8.68 -14.38 -35.31
N ARG A 221 8.46 -15.71 -35.42
CA ARG A 221 7.31 -16.37 -34.79
C ARG A 221 7.49 -16.71 -33.31
N TYR A 222 8.72 -17.03 -32.92
CA TYR A 222 8.98 -17.63 -31.60
C TYR A 222 10.11 -16.93 -30.85
N ALA A 223 10.01 -16.97 -29.53
CA ALA A 223 11.06 -16.57 -28.59
C ALA A 223 11.37 -17.71 -27.62
N LEU A 224 12.59 -17.72 -27.07
CA LEU A 224 13.03 -18.67 -26.06
C LEU A 224 12.85 -18.09 -24.65
N VAL A 225 12.19 -18.83 -23.78
CA VAL A 225 12.17 -18.60 -22.33
C VAL A 225 12.83 -19.79 -21.66
N GLU A 226 13.87 -19.53 -20.88
CA GLU A 226 14.60 -20.54 -20.10
C GLU A 226 15.14 -19.95 -18.80
N SER A 227 15.33 -20.78 -17.79
CA SER A 227 15.99 -20.44 -16.53
C SER A 227 17.00 -21.50 -16.16
N ASP A 228 18.22 -21.08 -15.81
CA ASP A 228 19.29 -21.98 -15.35
C ASP A 228 19.41 -22.07 -13.82
N THR A 229 18.63 -21.26 -13.09
CA THR A 229 18.73 -21.09 -11.63
C THR A 229 17.61 -21.78 -10.87
N LEU A 230 16.39 -21.81 -11.43
CA LEU A 230 15.22 -22.46 -10.83
C LEU A 230 15.18 -23.96 -11.07
N ALA A 231 14.65 -24.70 -10.11
CA ALA A 231 14.35 -26.13 -10.31
C ALA A 231 13.35 -26.33 -11.46
N ILE A 232 13.54 -27.40 -12.23
CA ILE A 232 12.75 -27.67 -13.46
C ILE A 232 11.27 -27.77 -13.16
N GLU A 233 10.89 -28.39 -12.06
CA GLU A 233 9.52 -28.58 -11.60
C GLU A 233 8.83 -27.22 -11.30
N LYS A 234 9.59 -26.25 -10.79
CA LYS A 234 9.13 -24.88 -10.57
C LYS A 234 9.03 -24.09 -11.87
N GLN A 235 9.98 -24.29 -12.81
CA GLN A 235 9.87 -23.68 -14.15
C GLN A 235 8.59 -24.11 -14.83
N ALA A 236 8.29 -25.42 -14.83
CA ALA A 236 7.06 -25.97 -15.41
C ALA A 236 5.79 -25.39 -14.77
N ALA A 237 5.76 -25.29 -13.44
CA ALA A 237 4.64 -24.73 -12.72
C ALA A 237 4.40 -23.24 -13.06
N ILE A 238 5.46 -22.44 -13.15
CA ILE A 238 5.35 -21.02 -13.54
C ILE A 238 4.88 -20.89 -14.99
N TYR A 239 5.39 -21.71 -15.91
CA TYR A 239 4.94 -21.68 -17.32
C TYR A 239 3.46 -22.00 -17.44
N ALA A 240 2.95 -22.97 -16.68
CA ALA A 240 1.55 -23.34 -16.66
C ALA A 240 0.66 -22.23 -16.09
N GLU A 241 1.03 -21.64 -14.94
CA GLU A 241 0.26 -20.55 -14.31
C GLU A 241 0.26 -19.27 -15.15
N LEU A 242 1.37 -18.99 -15.84
CA LEU A 242 1.44 -17.88 -16.79
C LEU A 242 0.70 -18.14 -18.09
N GLU A 243 0.16 -19.33 -18.29
CA GLU A 243 -0.47 -19.76 -19.55
C GLU A 243 0.32 -19.34 -20.80
N LEU A 244 1.67 -19.45 -20.72
CA LEU A 244 2.54 -19.04 -21.80
C LEU A 244 2.13 -19.76 -23.11
N PRO A 245 2.05 -19.05 -24.26
CA PRO A 245 1.66 -19.65 -25.56
C PRO A 245 2.81 -20.49 -26.12
N ILE A 246 3.10 -21.62 -25.47
CA ILE A 246 4.24 -22.48 -25.78
C ILE A 246 3.92 -23.33 -27.01
N ALA A 247 4.69 -23.18 -28.08
CA ALA A 247 4.65 -24.02 -29.24
C ALA A 247 5.32 -25.37 -29.01
N ALA A 248 6.49 -25.37 -28.39
CA ALA A 248 7.24 -26.55 -28.01
C ALA A 248 7.97 -26.35 -26.70
N LEU A 249 7.89 -27.33 -25.80
CA LEU A 249 8.58 -27.35 -24.51
C LEU A 249 9.59 -28.49 -24.53
N VAL A 250 10.89 -28.18 -24.37
CA VAL A 250 11.99 -29.12 -24.50
C VAL A 250 12.77 -29.18 -23.18
N HIS A 251 12.95 -30.38 -22.64
CA HIS A 251 13.87 -30.62 -21.53
C HIS A 251 15.31 -30.64 -22.06
N SER A 252 16.17 -29.78 -21.51
CA SER A 252 17.52 -29.52 -22.01
C SER A 252 18.54 -30.66 -21.76
N GLY A 253 18.14 -31.75 -21.13
CA GLY A 253 19.06 -32.77 -20.62
C GLY A 253 19.96 -32.26 -19.47
N GLY A 254 19.64 -31.11 -18.90
CA GLY A 254 20.40 -30.44 -17.86
C GLY A 254 19.51 -29.87 -16.75
N LYS A 255 19.57 -28.55 -16.54
CA LYS A 255 18.90 -27.84 -15.45
C LYS A 255 17.74 -26.96 -15.90
N SER A 256 17.45 -26.89 -17.19
CA SER A 256 16.46 -25.95 -17.73
C SER A 256 15.44 -26.60 -18.65
N LEU A 257 14.23 -26.03 -18.68
CA LEU A 257 13.22 -26.23 -19.69
C LEU A 257 13.31 -25.08 -20.70
N HIS A 258 13.35 -25.45 -21.98
CA HIS A 258 13.33 -24.51 -23.08
C HIS A 258 11.90 -24.36 -23.59
N ALA A 259 11.22 -23.31 -23.20
CA ALA A 259 9.89 -22.97 -23.71
C ALA A 259 10.03 -22.12 -24.99
N ILE A 260 9.59 -22.67 -26.11
CA ILE A 260 9.52 -21.97 -27.39
C ILE A 260 8.15 -21.31 -27.46
N VAL A 261 8.11 -20.00 -27.18
CA VAL A 261 6.89 -19.22 -26.98
C VAL A 261 6.49 -18.51 -28.27
N ARG A 262 5.20 -18.60 -28.66
CA ARG A 262 4.65 -17.86 -29.80
C ARG A 262 4.61 -16.38 -29.50
N ILE A 263 5.22 -15.57 -30.36
CA ILE A 263 5.17 -14.13 -30.32
C ILE A 263 4.70 -13.49 -31.63
N ASN A 264 4.78 -14.21 -32.76
CA ASN A 264 4.23 -13.84 -34.08
C ASN A 264 4.45 -12.38 -34.49
N ALA A 265 5.66 -11.87 -34.29
CA ALA A 265 6.01 -10.49 -34.64
C ALA A 265 6.17 -10.35 -36.18
N THR A 266 5.78 -9.19 -36.71
CA THR A 266 5.85 -8.83 -38.12
C THR A 266 7.16 -8.17 -38.52
N SER A 267 7.88 -7.62 -37.55
CA SER A 267 9.18 -6.96 -37.75
C SER A 267 10.18 -7.29 -36.63
N LYS A 268 11.45 -6.95 -36.84
CA LYS A 268 12.52 -7.15 -35.86
C LYS A 268 12.36 -6.23 -34.63
N GLU A 269 11.79 -5.06 -34.86
CA GLU A 269 11.48 -4.08 -33.81
C GLU A 269 10.37 -4.61 -32.92
N GLU A 270 9.26 -5.04 -33.51
CA GLU A 270 8.13 -5.66 -32.79
C GLU A 270 8.56 -6.95 -32.06
N TYR A 271 9.44 -7.75 -32.68
CA TYR A 271 10.04 -8.91 -32.01
C TYR A 271 10.70 -8.52 -30.68
N ARG A 272 11.52 -7.49 -30.70
CA ARG A 272 12.23 -7.01 -29.50
C ARG A 272 11.27 -6.49 -28.43
N GLU A 273 10.25 -5.76 -28.84
CA GLU A 273 9.22 -5.25 -27.93
C GLU A 273 8.45 -6.40 -27.27
N ARG A 274 7.96 -7.37 -28.07
CA ARG A 274 7.23 -8.53 -27.57
C ARG A 274 8.10 -9.41 -26.66
N VAL A 275 9.37 -9.66 -27.00
CA VAL A 275 10.31 -10.40 -26.14
C VAL A 275 10.60 -9.66 -24.85
N ASN A 276 10.78 -8.34 -24.89
CA ASN A 276 10.98 -7.55 -23.67
C ASN A 276 9.76 -7.61 -22.75
N PHE A 277 8.56 -7.51 -23.30
CA PHE A 277 7.32 -7.66 -22.53
C PHE A 277 7.19 -9.06 -21.94
N LEU A 278 7.39 -10.12 -22.73
CA LEU A 278 7.39 -11.50 -22.27
C LEU A 278 8.35 -11.74 -21.11
N HIS A 279 9.60 -11.28 -21.25
CA HIS A 279 10.61 -11.41 -20.21
C HIS A 279 10.23 -10.63 -18.95
N LYS A 280 9.67 -9.43 -19.10
CA LYS A 280 9.22 -8.60 -17.96
C LYS A 280 8.10 -9.31 -17.18
N VAL A 281 7.10 -9.89 -17.86
CA VAL A 281 6.03 -10.66 -17.22
C VAL A 281 6.61 -11.86 -16.49
N CYS A 282 7.41 -12.68 -17.14
CA CYS A 282 8.01 -13.86 -16.54
C CYS A 282 8.85 -13.52 -15.29
N GLN A 283 9.70 -12.48 -15.38
CA GLN A 283 10.53 -12.04 -14.23
C GLN A 283 9.71 -11.55 -13.05
N LYS A 284 8.65 -10.79 -13.32
CA LYS A 284 7.74 -10.30 -12.26
C LYS A 284 7.00 -11.43 -11.55
N ASN A 285 6.81 -12.55 -12.22
CA ASN A 285 6.15 -13.74 -11.67
C ASN A 285 7.14 -14.82 -11.18
N GLY A 286 8.38 -14.43 -10.89
CA GLY A 286 9.34 -15.27 -10.17
C GLY A 286 10.21 -16.16 -11.06
N LEU A 287 10.19 -16.01 -12.39
CA LEU A 287 11.09 -16.73 -13.28
C LEU A 287 12.37 -15.93 -13.52
N GLU A 288 13.49 -16.40 -13.03
CA GLU A 288 14.81 -15.82 -13.29
C GLU A 288 15.26 -16.21 -14.71
N ILE A 289 15.18 -15.27 -15.65
CA ILE A 289 15.49 -15.48 -17.07
C ILE A 289 16.85 -14.88 -17.40
N ASP A 290 17.61 -15.56 -18.25
CA ASP A 290 18.76 -14.95 -18.94
C ASP A 290 18.27 -13.88 -19.93
N THR A 291 18.42 -12.63 -19.56
CA THR A 291 17.98 -11.47 -20.37
C THR A 291 18.79 -11.25 -21.66
N GLN A 292 19.87 -12.00 -21.88
CA GLN A 292 20.64 -11.96 -23.11
C GLN A 292 19.98 -12.76 -24.26
N ASN A 293 18.98 -13.58 -23.97
CA ASN A 293 18.28 -14.45 -24.93
C ASN A 293 17.20 -13.73 -25.77
N LYS A 294 17.54 -12.52 -26.31
CA LYS A 294 16.57 -11.68 -27.03
C LYS A 294 16.71 -11.68 -28.56
N ASN A 295 17.58 -12.52 -29.10
CA ASN A 295 17.82 -12.56 -30.54
C ASN A 295 16.97 -13.63 -31.23
N PRO A 296 16.39 -13.35 -32.40
CA PRO A 296 15.52 -14.28 -33.12
C PRO A 296 16.26 -15.49 -33.70
N SER A 297 17.56 -15.40 -33.88
CA SER A 297 18.40 -16.50 -34.41
C SER A 297 18.92 -17.44 -33.28
N ARG A 298 18.37 -17.34 -32.06
CA ARG A 298 18.81 -18.12 -30.91
C ARG A 298 18.67 -19.63 -31.12
N LEU A 299 19.57 -20.37 -30.48
CA LEU A 299 19.54 -21.83 -30.44
C LEU A 299 18.81 -22.32 -29.17
N SER A 300 17.92 -23.27 -29.32
CA SER A 300 17.37 -24.10 -28.26
C SER A 300 18.04 -25.50 -28.28
N ARG A 301 17.77 -26.33 -27.30
CA ARG A 301 18.21 -27.72 -27.31
C ARG A 301 17.37 -28.53 -28.28
N MET A 302 18.03 -29.43 -29.03
CA MET A 302 17.36 -30.32 -29.97
C MET A 302 16.78 -31.51 -29.22
N PRO A 303 15.49 -31.82 -29.32
CA PRO A 303 14.94 -33.06 -28.73
C PRO A 303 15.39 -34.30 -29.51
N GLY A 304 15.38 -35.45 -28.86
CA GLY A 304 15.77 -36.74 -29.44
C GLY A 304 17.26 -37.07 -29.35
N VAL A 305 18.09 -36.26 -28.66
CA VAL A 305 19.52 -36.55 -28.50
C VAL A 305 19.92 -36.70 -27.01
N LEU A 306 21.06 -37.35 -26.75
CA LEU A 306 21.63 -37.46 -25.43
C LEU A 306 22.60 -36.32 -25.14
N ARG A 307 22.63 -35.84 -23.89
CA ARG A 307 23.62 -34.89 -23.35
C ARG A 307 24.10 -35.37 -21.99
N ASN A 308 25.38 -35.67 -21.86
CA ASN A 308 25.96 -36.25 -20.64
C ASN A 308 25.17 -37.46 -20.12
N GLY A 309 24.73 -38.34 -21.00
CA GLY A 309 23.91 -39.50 -20.68
C GLY A 309 22.45 -39.23 -20.33
N ARG A 310 22.00 -37.97 -20.35
CA ARG A 310 20.61 -37.56 -20.13
C ARG A 310 19.90 -37.21 -21.43
N LYS A 311 18.62 -37.49 -21.52
CA LYS A 311 17.81 -37.22 -22.70
C LYS A 311 17.52 -35.72 -22.83
N GLN A 312 17.75 -35.14 -24.01
CA GLN A 312 17.08 -33.93 -24.46
C GLN A 312 15.78 -34.40 -25.13
N TYR A 313 14.65 -34.12 -24.52
CA TYR A 313 13.36 -34.64 -24.99
C TYR A 313 12.28 -33.61 -25.09
N LEU A 314 11.30 -33.83 -25.93
CA LEU A 314 10.13 -33.00 -26.13
C LEU A 314 9.12 -33.29 -24.99
N VAL A 315 8.94 -32.37 -24.08
CA VAL A 315 7.98 -32.51 -22.98
C VAL A 315 6.55 -32.41 -23.48
N ALA A 316 6.29 -31.36 -24.25
CA ALA A 316 4.95 -31.11 -24.80
C ALA A 316 5.00 -30.15 -25.99
N THR A 317 3.88 -30.07 -26.71
CA THR A 317 3.61 -29.05 -27.73
C THR A 317 2.27 -28.40 -27.49
N ASN A 318 2.10 -27.16 -27.96
CA ASN A 318 0.84 -26.41 -27.94
C ASN A 318 0.23 -26.32 -26.51
N GLN A 319 0.99 -25.77 -25.54
CA GLN A 319 0.53 -25.54 -24.18
C GLN A 319 0.19 -24.06 -23.97
N GLY A 320 -0.67 -23.80 -22.99
CA GLY A 320 -1.11 -22.46 -22.63
C GLY A 320 -2.01 -21.84 -23.69
N LYS A 321 -1.97 -20.52 -23.83
CA LYS A 321 -2.77 -19.80 -24.83
C LYS A 321 -2.33 -20.13 -26.27
N ASP A 322 -3.26 -20.09 -27.22
CA ASP A 322 -2.98 -20.47 -28.59
C ASP A 322 -2.17 -19.44 -29.39
N SER A 323 -2.21 -18.16 -28.98
CA SER A 323 -1.55 -17.06 -29.69
C SER A 323 -0.96 -16.04 -28.72
N TRP A 324 -0.09 -15.18 -29.23
CA TRP A 324 0.42 -14.02 -28.51
C TRP A 324 -0.69 -13.07 -28.09
N GLU A 325 -1.64 -12.83 -28.96
CA GLU A 325 -2.76 -11.92 -28.73
C GLU A 325 -3.65 -12.44 -27.59
N ALA A 326 -4.02 -13.72 -27.62
CA ALA A 326 -4.79 -14.36 -26.55
C ALA A 326 -4.03 -14.39 -25.22
N TRP A 327 -2.71 -14.55 -25.26
CA TRP A 327 -1.89 -14.49 -24.06
C TRP A 327 -1.77 -13.05 -23.50
N LYS A 328 -1.63 -12.06 -24.38
CA LYS A 328 -1.58 -10.65 -23.96
C LYS A 328 -2.91 -10.24 -23.31
N GLU A 329 -4.04 -10.64 -23.89
CA GLU A 329 -5.37 -10.44 -23.32
C GLU A 329 -5.48 -11.11 -21.93
N PHE A 330 -5.04 -12.36 -21.78
CA PHE A 330 -4.98 -13.04 -20.49
C PHE A 330 -4.13 -12.28 -19.46
N VAL A 331 -2.96 -11.76 -19.84
CA VAL A 331 -2.12 -10.95 -18.94
C VAL A 331 -2.81 -9.64 -18.57
N GLU A 332 -3.53 -9.00 -19.50
CA GLU A 332 -4.32 -7.79 -19.25
C GLU A 332 -5.50 -8.11 -18.32
N GLU A 333 -6.25 -9.17 -18.55
CA GLU A 333 -7.35 -9.65 -17.68
C GLU A 333 -6.85 -10.05 -16.29
N ALA A 334 -5.73 -10.77 -16.18
CA ALA A 334 -5.14 -11.16 -14.90
C ALA A 334 -4.66 -9.95 -14.08
N ASN A 335 -4.36 -8.83 -14.72
CA ASN A 335 -4.03 -7.56 -14.07
C ASN A 335 -5.27 -6.67 -13.88
N ASP A 336 -6.37 -6.95 -14.57
CA ASP A 336 -7.63 -6.22 -14.39
C ASP A 336 -8.41 -6.82 -13.21
N SER A 337 -8.19 -6.24 -12.03
CA SER A 337 -8.92 -6.57 -10.81
C SER A 337 -10.15 -5.69 -10.60
N LEU A 338 -10.54 -4.93 -11.62
CA LEU A 338 -11.71 -4.06 -11.52
C LEU A 338 -13.00 -4.88 -11.61
N PRO A 339 -14.01 -4.56 -10.80
CA PRO A 339 -15.32 -5.19 -10.93
C PRO A 339 -16.01 -4.76 -12.23
N ASP A 340 -16.82 -5.65 -12.80
CA ASP A 340 -17.66 -5.33 -13.94
C ASP A 340 -18.65 -4.20 -13.65
N PHE A 341 -19.12 -3.53 -14.71
CA PHE A 341 -20.19 -2.54 -14.61
C PHE A 341 -21.50 -3.22 -14.21
N GLU A 342 -22.17 -2.64 -13.20
CA GLU A 342 -23.45 -3.12 -12.71
C GLU A 342 -24.57 -2.21 -13.22
N ALA A 343 -25.55 -2.78 -13.93
CA ALA A 343 -26.69 -1.99 -14.39
C ALA A 343 -27.66 -1.76 -13.20
N LEU A 344 -27.95 -0.48 -12.90
CA LEU A 344 -28.83 -0.11 -11.79
C LEU A 344 -30.23 -0.72 -11.94
N SER A 345 -30.72 -0.94 -13.16
CA SER A 345 -31.98 -1.63 -13.43
C SER A 345 -32.05 -3.05 -12.86
N ASP A 346 -30.93 -3.73 -12.79
CA ASP A 346 -30.86 -5.15 -12.41
C ASP A 346 -30.89 -5.30 -10.88
N VAL A 347 -30.33 -4.33 -10.16
CA VAL A 347 -30.17 -4.40 -8.70
C VAL A 347 -31.16 -3.50 -7.94
N PHE A 348 -31.86 -2.57 -8.60
CA PHE A 348 -32.69 -1.57 -7.94
C PHE A 348 -33.84 -2.15 -7.09
N ASN A 349 -34.38 -3.29 -7.50
CA ASN A 349 -35.49 -3.95 -6.81
C ASN A 349 -35.00 -5.00 -5.79
N ASP A 350 -33.71 -5.35 -5.81
CA ASP A 350 -33.08 -6.32 -4.90
C ASP A 350 -31.72 -5.79 -4.43
N LEU A 351 -31.76 -4.69 -3.69
CA LEU A 351 -30.55 -4.03 -3.20
C LEU A 351 -29.79 -4.94 -2.23
N PRO A 352 -28.47 -4.99 -2.31
CA PRO A 352 -27.65 -5.71 -1.34
C PRO A 352 -27.83 -5.12 0.07
N ASN A 353 -27.80 -5.98 1.06
CA ASN A 353 -27.91 -5.56 2.45
C ASN A 353 -26.74 -4.66 2.83
N LEU A 354 -27.03 -3.57 3.53
CA LEU A 354 -25.97 -2.75 4.13
C LEU A 354 -25.19 -3.58 5.16
N ALA A 355 -23.89 -3.35 5.23
CA ALA A 355 -23.06 -3.96 6.27
C ALA A 355 -23.60 -3.62 7.67
N GLU A 356 -23.55 -4.60 8.59
CA GLU A 356 -24.03 -4.40 9.96
C GLU A 356 -23.28 -3.26 10.67
N PRO A 357 -23.96 -2.44 11.49
CA PRO A 357 -23.27 -1.49 12.35
C PRO A 357 -22.33 -2.21 13.31
N LEU A 358 -21.05 -1.87 13.29
CA LEU A 358 -20.08 -2.32 14.28
C LEU A 358 -20.19 -1.50 15.58
N ILE A 359 -20.30 -0.19 15.43
CA ILE A 359 -20.62 0.78 16.48
C ILE A 359 -21.90 1.45 16.02
N ASP A 360 -22.99 1.23 16.73
CA ASP A 360 -24.31 1.68 16.30
C ASP A 360 -24.38 3.20 16.14
N GLY A 361 -24.88 3.65 15.00
CA GLY A 361 -24.94 5.07 14.63
C GLY A 361 -23.58 5.73 14.35
N VAL A 362 -22.45 4.99 14.30
CA VAL A 362 -21.12 5.55 14.13
C VAL A 362 -20.34 4.89 12.98
N LEU A 363 -20.21 3.57 12.97
CA LEU A 363 -19.34 2.86 12.03
C LEU A 363 -19.92 1.49 11.67
N ARG A 364 -19.92 1.13 10.38
CA ARG A 364 -20.28 -0.19 9.88
C ARG A 364 -19.08 -1.12 9.78
N GLN A 365 -19.32 -2.43 9.70
CA GLN A 365 -18.29 -3.40 9.32
C GLN A 365 -17.80 -3.11 7.90
N GLY A 366 -16.54 -3.39 7.62
CA GLY A 366 -15.94 -3.11 6.32
C GLY A 366 -15.60 -1.63 6.06
N HIS A 367 -15.81 -0.74 7.03
CA HIS A 367 -15.56 0.69 6.91
C HIS A 367 -14.35 1.13 7.73
N LYS A 368 -13.86 2.35 7.45
CA LYS A 368 -12.69 2.94 8.10
C LYS A 368 -13.08 3.93 9.18
N GLY A 369 -12.51 3.77 10.38
CA GLY A 369 -12.68 4.69 11.50
C GLY A 369 -11.37 5.31 11.94
N LEU A 370 -11.31 6.63 12.06
CA LEU A 370 -10.16 7.39 12.55
C LEU A 370 -10.46 8.01 13.91
N LEU A 371 -9.66 7.68 14.92
CA LEU A 371 -9.68 8.35 16.23
C LEU A 371 -8.53 9.36 16.27
N THR A 372 -8.84 10.66 16.38
CA THR A 372 -7.84 11.72 16.51
C THR A 372 -7.86 12.37 17.88
N GLY A 373 -6.73 12.94 18.27
CA GLY A 373 -6.64 13.64 19.55
C GLY A 373 -5.21 14.02 19.92
N PRO A 374 -5.04 14.91 20.92
CA PRO A 374 -3.71 15.35 21.34
C PRO A 374 -2.84 14.20 21.85
N SER A 375 -1.54 14.42 21.91
CA SER A 375 -0.62 13.44 22.52
C SER A 375 -0.97 13.24 23.99
N LYS A 376 -0.90 12.01 24.47
CA LYS A 376 -1.23 11.62 25.85
C LYS A 376 -2.71 11.77 26.27
N ALA A 377 -3.61 11.95 25.31
CA ALA A 377 -5.06 12.05 25.53
C ALA A 377 -5.75 10.71 25.90
N GLY A 378 -5.02 9.66 26.19
CA GLY A 378 -5.61 8.36 26.50
C GLY A 378 -6.15 7.57 25.31
N LYS A 379 -5.82 7.93 24.04
CA LYS A 379 -6.33 7.25 22.84
C LYS A 379 -6.14 5.72 22.85
N SER A 380 -4.98 5.24 23.25
CA SER A 380 -4.74 3.78 23.36
C SER A 380 -5.65 3.10 24.38
N TYR A 381 -5.96 3.76 25.52
CA TYR A 381 -6.93 3.23 26.46
C TYR A 381 -8.35 3.24 25.89
N MET A 382 -8.70 4.28 25.13
CA MET A 382 -10.00 4.37 24.44
C MET A 382 -10.16 3.28 23.38
N LEU A 383 -9.11 3.00 22.57
CA LEU A 383 -9.11 1.92 21.58
C LEU A 383 -9.10 0.53 22.24
N LEU A 384 -8.39 0.34 23.34
CA LEU A 384 -8.46 -0.91 24.11
C LEU A 384 -9.87 -1.10 24.71
N GLN A 385 -10.47 -0.04 25.26
CA GLN A 385 -11.86 -0.10 25.76
C GLN A 385 -12.84 -0.44 24.63
N LEU A 386 -12.68 0.11 23.43
CA LEU A 386 -13.46 -0.26 22.25
C LEU A 386 -13.24 -1.74 21.87
N THR A 387 -11.98 -2.20 21.91
CA THR A 387 -11.65 -3.61 21.67
C THR A 387 -12.44 -4.54 22.60
N LEU A 388 -12.46 -4.20 23.90
CA LEU A 388 -13.21 -4.96 24.88
C LEU A 388 -14.72 -4.90 24.63
N ALA A 389 -15.23 -3.70 24.30
CA ALA A 389 -16.66 -3.50 24.04
C ALA A 389 -17.16 -4.34 22.86
N ILE A 390 -16.41 -4.38 21.76
CA ILE A 390 -16.74 -5.22 20.59
C ILE A 390 -16.60 -6.71 20.95
N ALA A 391 -15.55 -7.11 21.63
CA ALA A 391 -15.34 -8.52 21.98
C ALA A 391 -16.45 -9.06 22.88
N GLU A 392 -16.90 -8.26 23.84
CA GLU A 392 -17.92 -8.63 24.84
C GLU A 392 -19.36 -8.30 24.39
N GLY A 393 -19.56 -7.57 23.28
CA GLY A 393 -20.88 -7.10 22.82
C GLY A 393 -21.50 -6.08 23.77
N ARG A 394 -20.70 -5.12 24.25
CA ARG A 394 -21.11 -4.10 25.21
C ARG A 394 -21.10 -2.70 24.59
N GLU A 395 -21.58 -1.74 25.34
CA GLU A 395 -21.53 -0.33 24.94
C GLU A 395 -20.12 0.25 25.09
N TRP A 396 -19.74 1.03 24.11
CA TRP A 396 -18.55 1.88 24.14
C TRP A 396 -18.96 3.34 24.17
N LEU A 397 -18.72 4.02 25.29
CA LEU A 397 -19.12 5.43 25.50
C LEU A 397 -20.60 5.71 25.16
N GLY A 398 -21.48 4.78 25.53
CA GLY A 398 -22.92 4.86 25.28
C GLY A 398 -23.36 4.53 23.86
N TRP A 399 -22.48 3.95 23.01
CA TRP A 399 -22.84 3.37 21.74
C TRP A 399 -22.79 1.84 21.82
N PRO A 400 -23.89 1.14 21.50
CA PRO A 400 -23.89 -0.32 21.41
C PRO A 400 -22.87 -0.79 20.36
N CYS A 401 -22.08 -1.83 20.70
CA CYS A 401 -21.14 -2.45 19.77
C CYS A 401 -21.62 -3.86 19.40
N ALA A 402 -21.53 -4.20 18.12
CA ALA A 402 -21.77 -5.56 17.66
C ALA A 402 -20.68 -6.49 18.19
N GLN A 403 -21.14 -7.62 18.82
CA GLN A 403 -20.19 -8.60 19.33
C GLN A 403 -19.44 -9.31 18.21
N GLY A 404 -18.13 -9.46 18.34
CA GLY A 404 -17.33 -10.21 17.40
C GLY A 404 -15.84 -10.21 17.71
N ARG A 405 -15.10 -10.90 16.82
CA ARG A 405 -13.68 -11.04 16.96
C ARG A 405 -12.94 -9.75 16.56
N VAL A 406 -11.95 -9.36 17.35
CA VAL A 406 -11.17 -8.14 17.16
C VAL A 406 -9.69 -8.47 17.12
N LEU A 407 -8.98 -7.91 16.16
CA LEU A 407 -7.53 -7.90 16.13
C LEU A 407 -7.01 -6.52 16.59
N TYR A 408 -6.25 -6.48 17.66
CA TYR A 408 -5.56 -5.28 18.11
C TYR A 408 -4.07 -5.32 17.71
N VAL A 409 -3.68 -4.44 16.79
CA VAL A 409 -2.31 -4.30 16.29
C VAL A 409 -1.60 -3.25 17.13
N ASN A 410 -0.77 -3.71 18.05
CA ASN A 410 0.00 -2.87 18.97
C ASN A 410 1.37 -2.54 18.38
N LEU A 411 1.61 -1.28 18.04
CA LEU A 411 2.85 -0.79 17.43
C LEU A 411 3.73 0.01 18.41
N GLU A 412 3.19 0.42 19.54
CA GLU A 412 3.90 1.33 20.47
C GLU A 412 4.22 0.70 21.82
N LEU A 413 3.28 -0.02 22.44
CA LEU A 413 3.46 -0.59 23.76
C LEU A 413 4.29 -1.89 23.71
N ASP A 414 5.09 -2.13 24.73
CA ASP A 414 5.63 -3.47 24.93
C ASP A 414 4.51 -4.47 25.25
N ARG A 415 4.77 -5.75 25.01
CA ARG A 415 3.77 -6.81 25.16
C ARG A 415 3.21 -6.88 26.58
N ALA A 416 4.07 -6.75 27.60
CA ALA A 416 3.63 -6.87 28.99
C ALA A 416 2.72 -5.70 29.37
N SER A 417 3.11 -4.47 29.06
CA SER A 417 2.28 -3.26 29.29
C SER A 417 0.93 -3.34 28.61
N CYS A 418 0.87 -3.83 27.34
CA CYS A 418 -0.38 -3.98 26.62
C CYS A 418 -1.33 -4.98 27.34
N LEU A 419 -0.80 -6.14 27.74
CA LEU A 419 -1.59 -7.16 28.46
C LEU A 419 -2.08 -6.67 29.83
N HIS A 420 -1.23 -5.97 30.59
CA HIS A 420 -1.62 -5.40 31.87
C HIS A 420 -2.74 -4.35 31.72
N ARG A 421 -2.63 -3.45 30.72
CA ARG A 421 -3.69 -2.47 30.44
C ARG A 421 -5.05 -3.11 30.14
N ILE A 422 -5.06 -4.19 29.36
CA ILE A 422 -6.29 -4.94 29.06
C ILE A 422 -6.89 -5.50 30.35
N ARG A 423 -6.08 -6.14 31.19
CA ARG A 423 -6.55 -6.68 32.48
C ARG A 423 -7.07 -5.60 33.39
N ASP A 424 -6.33 -4.49 33.51
CA ASP A 424 -6.69 -3.37 34.38
C ASP A 424 -7.97 -2.68 33.91
N LEU A 425 -8.20 -2.61 32.57
CA LEU A 425 -9.45 -2.13 31.99
C LEU A 425 -10.63 -3.02 32.34
N TYR A 426 -10.53 -4.36 32.24
CA TYR A 426 -11.60 -5.25 32.66
C TYR A 426 -11.97 -5.03 34.13
N GLY A 427 -10.94 -4.90 34.99
CA GLY A 427 -11.16 -4.63 36.41
C GLY A 427 -11.83 -3.28 36.68
N ALA A 428 -11.36 -2.21 36.01
CA ALA A 428 -11.89 -0.86 36.18
C ALA A 428 -13.31 -0.68 35.65
N LEU A 429 -13.64 -1.39 34.55
CA LEU A 429 -15.00 -1.40 33.98
C LEU A 429 -15.96 -2.34 34.74
N GLY A 430 -15.44 -3.17 35.64
CA GLY A 430 -16.25 -4.18 36.33
C GLY A 430 -16.79 -5.27 35.39
N TRP A 431 -16.09 -5.52 34.28
CA TRP A 431 -16.54 -6.50 33.29
C TRP A 431 -15.88 -7.88 33.52
N ALA A 432 -16.68 -8.93 33.43
CA ALA A 432 -16.15 -10.27 33.36
C ALA A 432 -15.62 -10.55 31.93
N PRO A 433 -14.42 -11.14 31.78
CA PRO A 433 -13.85 -11.45 30.47
C PRO A 433 -14.48 -12.71 29.85
N SER A 434 -15.80 -12.67 29.58
CA SER A 434 -16.60 -13.81 29.14
C SER A 434 -16.25 -14.23 27.71
N ASN A 435 -15.88 -13.29 26.87
CA ASN A 435 -15.56 -13.50 25.45
C ASN A 435 -14.13 -13.09 25.09
N ILE A 436 -13.20 -13.25 26.03
CA ILE A 436 -11.78 -12.88 25.81
C ILE A 436 -11.14 -13.62 24.61
N ALA A 437 -11.67 -14.77 24.22
CA ALA A 437 -11.25 -15.51 23.03
C ALA A 437 -11.53 -14.75 21.71
N ASN A 438 -12.36 -13.71 21.76
CA ASN A 438 -12.60 -12.81 20.62
C ASN A 438 -11.52 -11.78 20.44
N ILE A 439 -10.50 -11.69 21.32
CA ILE A 439 -9.43 -10.70 21.23
C ILE A 439 -8.13 -11.38 20.82
N ASP A 440 -7.64 -11.03 19.66
CA ASP A 440 -6.30 -11.37 19.22
C ASP A 440 -5.39 -10.13 19.29
N LEU A 441 -4.14 -10.33 19.75
CA LEU A 441 -3.15 -9.26 19.88
C LEU A 441 -1.98 -9.51 18.94
N TRP A 442 -1.63 -8.51 18.13
CA TRP A 442 -0.43 -8.53 17.30
C TRP A 442 0.57 -7.48 17.78
N ASN A 443 1.55 -7.92 18.57
CA ASN A 443 2.55 -7.02 19.16
C ASN A 443 3.70 -6.81 18.18
N LEU A 444 3.76 -5.63 17.56
CA LEU A 444 4.72 -5.25 16.53
C LEU A 444 5.67 -4.12 16.95
N ARG A 445 5.72 -3.74 18.22
CA ARG A 445 6.71 -2.77 18.71
C ARG A 445 8.13 -3.21 18.34
N GLY A 446 8.88 -2.33 17.65
CA GLY A 446 10.22 -2.62 17.14
C GLY A 446 10.28 -3.54 15.91
N LYS A 447 9.11 -3.96 15.38
CA LYS A 447 8.96 -4.80 14.18
C LYS A 447 7.97 -4.19 13.18
N ALA A 448 7.63 -2.91 13.35
CA ALA A 448 6.75 -2.22 12.42
C ALA A 448 7.39 -2.18 11.03
N VAL A 449 6.59 -2.45 10.02
CA VAL A 449 6.94 -2.34 8.60
C VAL A 449 5.96 -1.38 7.92
N PRO A 450 6.31 -0.82 6.77
CA PRO A 450 5.39 0.02 5.99
C PRO A 450 4.05 -0.64 5.73
N MET A 451 2.98 0.16 5.60
CA MET A 451 1.61 -0.36 5.47
C MET A 451 1.40 -1.18 4.18
N ASP A 452 2.06 -0.82 3.09
CA ASP A 452 2.07 -1.58 1.83
C ASP A 452 2.63 -3.01 2.00
N THR A 453 3.61 -3.16 2.88
CA THR A 453 4.18 -4.45 3.28
C THR A 453 3.36 -5.14 4.37
N LEU A 454 2.73 -4.37 5.26
CA LEU A 454 1.95 -4.90 6.39
C LEU A 454 0.60 -5.44 5.94
N ALA A 455 -0.11 -4.71 5.05
CA ALA A 455 -1.47 -5.04 4.63
C ALA A 455 -1.57 -6.46 3.98
N PRO A 456 -0.74 -6.86 3.02
CA PRO A 456 -0.78 -8.22 2.48
C PRO A 456 -0.52 -9.31 3.53
N LYS A 457 0.40 -9.06 4.48
CA LYS A 457 0.70 -9.99 5.57
C LYS A 457 -0.45 -10.08 6.57
N LEU A 458 -1.12 -8.96 6.84
CA LEU A 458 -2.29 -8.87 7.70
C LEU A 458 -3.46 -9.65 7.09
N ILE A 459 -3.80 -9.36 5.83
CA ILE A 459 -4.88 -10.03 5.08
C ILE A 459 -4.70 -11.55 5.10
N ARG A 460 -3.54 -12.04 4.70
CA ARG A 460 -3.24 -13.48 4.67
C ARG A 460 -3.42 -14.17 6.03
N ARG A 461 -2.98 -13.51 7.12
CA ARG A 461 -3.10 -14.07 8.49
C ARG A 461 -4.49 -13.96 9.05
N ALA A 462 -5.25 -12.94 8.64
CA ALA A 462 -6.58 -12.63 9.14
C ALA A 462 -7.71 -13.34 8.39
N HIS A 463 -7.50 -13.69 7.10
CA HIS A 463 -8.53 -14.18 6.17
C HIS A 463 -9.42 -15.31 6.73
N LYS A 464 -8.86 -16.25 7.51
CA LYS A 464 -9.63 -17.38 8.06
C LYS A 464 -10.17 -17.14 9.48
N ARG A 465 -9.99 -15.93 10.04
CA ARG A 465 -10.31 -15.67 11.45
C ARG A 465 -11.63 -14.95 11.69
N GLY A 466 -12.22 -14.36 10.66
CA GLY A 466 -13.54 -13.69 10.73
C GLY A 466 -13.56 -12.51 11.69
N TYR A 467 -12.58 -11.62 11.62
CA TYR A 467 -12.57 -10.40 12.41
C TYR A 467 -13.69 -9.45 11.99
N LYS A 468 -14.41 -8.88 12.98
CA LYS A 468 -15.32 -7.76 12.76
C LYS A 468 -14.59 -6.41 12.77
N ALA A 469 -13.50 -6.31 13.52
CA ALA A 469 -12.69 -5.12 13.61
C ALA A 469 -11.18 -5.44 13.65
N ILE A 470 -10.39 -4.56 13.05
CA ILE A 470 -8.94 -4.51 13.13
C ILE A 470 -8.57 -3.11 13.66
N ILE A 471 -7.97 -3.06 14.83
CA ILE A 471 -7.59 -1.81 15.49
C ILE A 471 -6.08 -1.64 15.41
N ILE A 472 -5.61 -0.49 14.86
CA ILE A 472 -4.18 -0.20 14.66
C ILE A 472 -3.78 1.00 15.53
N ASP A 473 -2.90 0.74 16.49
CA ASP A 473 -2.48 1.75 17.49
C ASP A 473 -0.95 1.86 17.63
N PRO A 474 -0.37 3.01 17.28
CA PRO A 474 -0.87 4.11 16.44
C PRO A 474 -0.39 4.00 14.98
N ILE A 475 -1.11 4.65 14.06
CA ILE A 475 -0.88 4.55 12.62
C ILE A 475 0.46 5.15 12.16
N TYR A 476 0.97 6.20 12.80
CA TYR A 476 2.19 6.89 12.35
C TYR A 476 3.44 5.97 12.30
N LYS A 477 3.39 4.82 12.97
CA LYS A 477 4.48 3.83 12.95
C LYS A 477 4.59 3.05 11.65
N VAL A 478 3.56 3.06 10.82
CA VAL A 478 3.48 2.32 9.55
C VAL A 478 3.37 3.25 8.33
N ILE A 479 3.32 4.56 8.54
CA ILE A 479 3.40 5.57 7.49
C ILE A 479 4.84 5.67 7.01
N THR A 480 5.05 5.71 5.70
CA THR A 480 6.33 5.92 5.05
C THR A 480 6.32 7.20 4.24
N GLY A 481 7.35 8.02 4.41
CA GLY A 481 7.50 9.28 3.70
C GLY A 481 6.88 10.48 4.40
N ASP A 482 6.63 11.56 3.63
CA ASP A 482 6.06 12.80 4.16
C ASP A 482 4.54 12.68 4.30
N GLU A 483 4.04 12.80 5.52
CA GLU A 483 2.60 12.80 5.84
C GLU A 483 1.82 13.93 5.15
N ASN A 484 2.51 14.95 4.64
CA ASN A 484 1.90 16.09 3.93
C ASN A 484 1.83 15.88 2.41
N ALA A 485 2.47 14.82 1.87
CA ALA A 485 2.41 14.49 0.47
C ALA A 485 1.10 13.76 0.14
N ALA A 486 0.22 14.41 -0.62
CA ALA A 486 -1.14 13.92 -0.90
C ALA A 486 -1.16 12.58 -1.65
N ASP A 487 -0.26 12.39 -2.61
CA ASP A 487 -0.11 11.16 -3.40
C ASP A 487 0.29 9.96 -2.53
N LYS A 488 1.25 10.15 -1.62
CA LYS A 488 1.69 9.11 -0.69
C LYS A 488 0.61 8.75 0.31
N MET A 489 -0.13 9.75 0.79
CA MET A 489 -1.23 9.52 1.72
C MET A 489 -2.43 8.83 1.04
N ALA A 490 -2.73 9.13 -0.23
CA ALA A 490 -3.75 8.41 -0.99
C ALA A 490 -3.37 6.92 -1.15
N PHE A 491 -2.14 6.63 -1.57
CA PHE A 491 -1.65 5.26 -1.68
C PHE A 491 -1.71 4.52 -0.33
N PHE A 492 -1.36 5.20 0.75
CA PHE A 492 -1.43 4.68 2.10
C PHE A 492 -2.87 4.35 2.53
N CYS A 493 -3.83 5.25 2.27
CA CYS A 493 -5.25 5.06 2.57
C CYS A 493 -5.85 3.89 1.79
N ASN A 494 -5.48 3.71 0.51
CA ASN A 494 -5.91 2.59 -0.32
C ASN A 494 -5.54 1.22 0.26
N GLN A 495 -4.47 1.13 1.08
CA GLN A 495 -4.14 -0.14 1.76
C GLN A 495 -5.20 -0.53 2.79
N PHE A 496 -5.87 0.43 3.43
CA PHE A 496 -6.98 0.15 4.34
C PHE A 496 -8.23 -0.27 3.60
N ASP A 497 -8.53 0.36 2.45
CA ASP A 497 -9.65 -0.07 1.60
C ASP A 497 -9.49 -1.51 1.19
N ARG A 498 -8.28 -1.90 0.81
CA ARG A 498 -7.96 -3.29 0.50
C ARG A 498 -8.17 -4.22 1.68
N VAL A 499 -7.72 -3.85 2.88
CA VAL A 499 -7.95 -4.66 4.10
C VAL A 499 -9.44 -4.79 4.40
N CYS A 500 -10.20 -3.70 4.29
CA CYS A 500 -11.65 -3.70 4.49
C CYS A 500 -12.37 -4.59 3.48
N ALA A 501 -12.04 -4.46 2.19
CA ALA A 501 -12.67 -5.21 1.11
C ALA A 501 -12.39 -6.72 1.20
N GLU A 502 -11.12 -7.11 1.42
CA GLU A 502 -10.73 -8.52 1.44
C GLU A 502 -11.13 -9.25 2.72
N LEU A 503 -11.28 -8.55 3.86
CA LEU A 503 -11.61 -9.18 5.14
C LEU A 503 -13.06 -8.92 5.61
N GLY A 504 -13.77 -7.97 5.01
CA GLY A 504 -15.08 -7.52 5.49
C GLY A 504 -15.06 -6.93 6.91
N ALA A 505 -13.88 -6.61 7.44
CA ALA A 505 -13.66 -6.09 8.77
C ALA A 505 -13.54 -4.57 8.77
N ALA A 506 -14.07 -3.89 9.78
CA ALA A 506 -13.80 -2.48 9.96
C ALA A 506 -12.33 -2.26 10.37
N VAL A 507 -11.68 -1.25 9.79
CA VAL A 507 -10.32 -0.85 10.17
C VAL A 507 -10.38 0.45 10.96
N ILE A 508 -10.00 0.39 12.24
CA ILE A 508 -10.03 1.54 13.16
C ILE A 508 -8.60 1.87 13.56
N TYR A 509 -8.21 3.13 13.41
CA TYR A 509 -6.85 3.55 13.70
C TYR A 509 -6.80 4.90 14.40
N CYS A 510 -5.69 5.20 15.10
CA CYS A 510 -5.54 6.48 15.76
C CYS A 510 -4.37 7.30 15.24
N HIS A 511 -4.57 8.62 15.26
CA HIS A 511 -3.56 9.61 14.87
C HIS A 511 -3.52 10.79 15.84
N HIS A 512 -2.48 11.62 15.73
CA HIS A 512 -2.33 12.80 16.56
C HIS A 512 -2.92 14.05 15.89
N HIS A 513 -3.30 15.04 16.71
CA HIS A 513 -3.64 16.37 16.22
C HIS A 513 -2.45 17.09 15.61
N SER A 514 -2.72 17.96 14.63
CA SER A 514 -1.76 18.99 14.19
C SER A 514 -1.45 19.97 15.33
N LYS A 515 -0.28 20.60 15.30
CA LYS A 515 0.12 21.57 16.31
C LYS A 515 -0.79 22.82 16.33
N GLY A 516 -0.98 23.41 17.50
CA GLY A 516 -1.73 24.67 17.73
C GLY A 516 -3.04 24.48 18.51
N ALA A 517 -3.70 25.60 18.88
CA ALA A 517 -4.96 25.58 19.61
C ALA A 517 -6.06 24.89 18.81
N GLN A 518 -6.76 23.93 19.41
CA GLN A 518 -7.68 23.03 18.75
C GLN A 518 -9.14 23.52 18.76
N GLY A 519 -9.50 24.38 19.73
CA GLY A 519 -10.87 24.84 19.92
C GLY A 519 -11.44 25.67 18.75
N GLN A 520 -10.57 26.26 17.91
CA GLN A 520 -10.97 27.06 16.74
C GLN A 520 -10.96 26.30 15.42
N LYS A 521 -10.44 25.07 15.41
CA LYS A 521 -10.35 24.24 14.19
C LYS A 521 -11.56 23.33 14.07
N SER A 522 -11.99 23.03 12.83
CA SER A 522 -12.95 21.97 12.60
C SER A 522 -12.35 20.60 12.85
N ALA A 523 -13.15 19.57 13.12
CA ALA A 523 -12.68 18.20 13.34
C ALA A 523 -11.77 17.70 12.20
N ARG A 524 -12.08 18.10 10.95
CA ARG A 524 -11.29 17.75 9.76
C ARG A 524 -9.91 18.42 9.73
N ASP A 525 -9.80 19.62 10.28
CA ASP A 525 -8.57 20.42 10.26
C ASP A 525 -7.66 20.14 11.45
N ARG A 526 -8.15 19.40 12.45
CA ARG A 526 -7.39 19.05 13.66
C ARG A 526 -6.43 17.89 13.43
N SER A 527 -6.78 16.90 12.57
CA SER A 527 -5.88 15.80 12.26
C SER A 527 -4.60 16.29 11.58
N SER A 528 -3.44 15.78 11.97
CA SER A 528 -2.18 16.08 11.29
C SER A 528 -2.11 15.35 9.93
N GLY A 529 -1.35 15.92 8.98
CA GLY A 529 -1.14 15.35 7.67
C GLY A 529 -1.92 16.03 6.54
N SER A 530 -1.92 15.42 5.37
CA SER A 530 -2.58 15.96 4.18
C SER A 530 -4.11 15.94 4.33
N GLY A 531 -4.80 16.86 3.65
CA GLY A 531 -6.27 16.89 3.63
C GLY A 531 -6.91 15.60 3.10
N VAL A 532 -6.17 14.76 2.38
CA VAL A 532 -6.59 13.44 1.93
C VAL A 532 -6.85 12.52 3.12
N PHE A 533 -5.91 12.46 4.06
CA PHE A 533 -6.00 11.62 5.25
C PHE A 533 -7.22 11.93 6.12
N ALA A 534 -7.61 13.21 6.19
CA ALA A 534 -8.79 13.66 6.94
C ALA A 534 -10.13 13.43 6.20
N ARG A 535 -10.11 13.14 4.90
CA ARG A 535 -11.32 12.94 4.09
C ARG A 535 -11.62 11.48 3.80
N ASP A 536 -10.61 10.62 3.89
CA ASP A 536 -10.68 9.21 3.53
C ASP A 536 -11.55 8.36 4.48
N PRO A 537 -11.48 8.49 5.83
CA PRO A 537 -12.26 7.67 6.75
C PRO A 537 -13.77 7.87 6.62
N ASP A 538 -14.53 6.79 6.84
CA ASP A 538 -16.01 6.83 6.89
C ASP A 538 -16.53 7.45 8.19
N ALA A 539 -15.74 7.33 9.27
CA ALA A 539 -15.99 7.99 10.54
C ALA A 539 -14.71 8.60 11.11
N ILE A 540 -14.75 9.90 11.43
CA ILE A 540 -13.70 10.60 12.18
C ILE A 540 -14.26 10.89 13.56
N LEU A 541 -13.60 10.38 14.58
CA LEU A 541 -13.89 10.61 15.98
C LEU A 541 -12.76 11.46 16.58
N ASP A 542 -13.06 12.67 16.93
CA ASP A 542 -12.08 13.66 17.37
C ASP A 542 -12.25 13.99 18.84
N ILE A 543 -11.22 13.75 19.66
CA ILE A 543 -11.25 14.01 21.10
C ILE A 543 -10.50 15.30 21.44
N ILE A 544 -11.16 16.15 22.20
CA ILE A 544 -10.70 17.49 22.55
C ILE A 544 -10.69 17.59 24.08
N GLU A 545 -9.58 18.07 24.64
CA GLU A 545 -9.48 18.33 26.08
C GLU A 545 -10.31 19.55 26.47
N LEU A 546 -11.04 19.42 27.57
CA LEU A 546 -11.88 20.48 28.12
C LEU A 546 -11.19 21.13 29.34
N ASN A 547 -11.32 22.45 29.44
CA ASN A 547 -10.90 23.18 30.60
C ASN A 547 -11.88 22.95 31.78
N VAL A 548 -11.51 22.03 32.67
CA VAL A 548 -12.31 21.70 33.84
C VAL A 548 -12.04 22.68 34.97
N THR A 549 -13.05 23.45 35.37
CA THR A 549 -12.97 24.36 36.48
C THR A 549 -12.99 23.62 37.83
N ASP A 550 -12.48 24.23 38.89
CA ASP A 550 -12.52 23.68 40.27
C ASP A 550 -13.97 23.42 40.71
N THR A 551 -14.91 24.27 40.30
CA THR A 551 -16.33 24.10 40.60
C THR A 551 -16.91 22.84 39.94
N MET A 552 -16.60 22.60 38.67
CA MET A 552 -17.02 21.37 37.94
C MET A 552 -16.39 20.12 38.58
N ARG A 553 -15.10 20.20 38.89
CA ARG A 553 -14.38 19.08 39.53
C ARG A 553 -14.97 18.74 40.89
N LYS A 554 -15.27 19.79 41.72
CA LYS A 554 -15.89 19.61 43.01
C LYS A 554 -17.28 18.97 42.88
N ALA A 555 -18.13 19.44 41.97
CA ALA A 555 -19.48 18.91 41.78
C ALA A 555 -19.46 17.41 41.43
N VAL A 556 -18.58 17.00 40.51
CA VAL A 556 -18.38 15.58 40.16
C VAL A 556 -17.86 14.79 41.35
N SER A 557 -16.87 15.32 42.05
CA SER A 557 -16.27 14.66 43.24
C SER A 557 -17.31 14.46 44.33
N ASP A 558 -18.12 15.48 44.62
CA ASP A 558 -19.17 15.40 45.64
C ASP A 558 -20.21 14.31 45.24
N ARG A 559 -20.60 14.27 43.98
CA ARG A 559 -21.55 13.28 43.49
C ARG A 559 -21.00 11.84 43.54
N GLU A 560 -19.79 11.60 43.05
CA GLU A 560 -19.14 10.28 43.07
C GLU A 560 -18.89 9.78 44.53
N ILE A 561 -18.51 10.68 45.40
CA ILE A 561 -18.33 10.37 46.82
C ILE A 561 -19.69 10.01 47.46
N ALA A 562 -20.77 10.78 47.19
CA ALA A 562 -22.08 10.49 47.69
C ALA A 562 -22.57 9.09 47.22
N ASP A 563 -22.46 8.82 45.93
CA ASP A 563 -22.84 7.53 45.32
C ASP A 563 -22.05 6.35 45.94
N ARG A 564 -20.74 6.52 46.15
CA ARG A 564 -19.87 5.51 46.78
C ARG A 564 -20.27 5.25 48.23
N VAL A 565 -20.51 6.31 49.00
CA VAL A 565 -20.89 6.20 50.41
C VAL A 565 -22.27 5.59 50.56
N CYS A 566 -23.24 5.99 49.73
CA CYS A 566 -24.57 5.33 49.67
C CYS A 566 -24.44 3.84 49.42
N GLY A 567 -23.56 3.42 48.44
CA GLY A 567 -23.32 2.01 48.18
C GLY A 567 -22.65 1.24 49.34
N ILE A 568 -21.87 1.91 50.21
CA ILE A 568 -21.35 1.32 51.45
C ILE A 568 -22.47 1.16 52.46
N LEU A 569 -23.31 2.18 52.65
CA LEU A 569 -24.42 2.19 53.59
C LEU A 569 -25.48 1.16 53.19
N ASP A 570 -25.81 1.00 51.89
CA ASP A 570 -26.75 0.02 51.38
C ASP A 570 -26.33 -1.44 51.68
N LYS A 571 -25.03 -1.71 51.71
CA LYS A 571 -24.48 -3.03 52.05
C LYS A 571 -24.43 -3.31 53.56
N ALA A 572 -24.31 -2.27 54.34
CA ALA A 572 -24.02 -2.40 55.77
C ALA A 572 -25.27 -2.31 56.66
N ARG A 573 -26.32 -1.62 56.24
CA ARG A 573 -27.51 -1.38 57.08
C ARG A 573 -28.78 -1.19 56.24
N ASP A 574 -29.71 -2.12 56.36
CA ASP A 574 -31.04 -1.94 55.81
C ASP A 574 -31.78 -0.77 56.49
N GLY A 575 -32.55 0.01 55.74
CA GLY A 575 -33.38 1.10 56.23
C GLY A 575 -32.63 2.39 56.61
N TRP A 576 -31.33 2.55 56.32
CA TRP A 576 -30.62 3.76 56.58
C TRP A 576 -31.20 4.98 55.84
N ARG A 577 -31.86 4.74 54.68
CA ARG A 577 -32.51 5.78 53.88
C ARG A 577 -33.80 6.33 54.47
N ASP A 578 -34.38 5.67 55.46
CA ASP A 578 -35.68 6.08 56.03
C ASP A 578 -35.61 7.47 56.68
N ASN A 579 -34.40 7.92 57.06
CA ASN A 579 -34.15 9.23 57.66
C ASN A 579 -33.52 10.26 56.69
N PHE A 580 -33.37 9.88 55.39
CA PHE A 580 -32.81 10.72 54.36
C PHE A 580 -33.82 11.03 53.26
N SER A 581 -33.93 12.32 52.86
CA SER A 581 -34.61 12.61 51.59
C SER A 581 -33.77 12.12 50.40
N GLN A 582 -34.43 11.93 49.25
CA GLN A 582 -33.68 11.60 48.02
C GLN A 582 -32.63 12.64 47.69
N ASP A 583 -32.91 13.92 47.89
CA ASP A 583 -32.00 15.02 47.70
C ASP A 583 -30.83 15.00 48.69
N ASP A 584 -31.04 14.65 49.94
CA ASP A 584 -29.98 14.57 50.96
C ASP A 584 -29.00 13.43 50.65
N ALA A 585 -29.46 12.33 50.05
CA ALA A 585 -28.60 11.25 49.63
C ALA A 585 -27.66 11.62 48.45
N LEU A 586 -27.90 12.74 47.77
CA LEU A 586 -27.04 13.30 46.73
C LEU A 586 -25.99 14.29 47.28
N ILE A 587 -26.08 14.67 48.56
CA ILE A 587 -25.17 15.64 49.19
C ILE A 587 -24.07 14.88 49.92
N ALA A 588 -22.85 14.94 49.36
CA ALA A 588 -21.68 14.21 49.89
C ALA A 588 -21.46 14.44 51.41
N ASP A 589 -21.49 15.70 51.86
CA ASP A 589 -21.26 16.03 53.24
C ASP A 589 -22.28 15.36 54.20
N LYS A 590 -23.56 15.25 53.81
CA LYS A 590 -24.59 14.63 54.63
C LYS A 590 -24.41 13.12 54.72
N VAL A 591 -24.22 12.44 53.61
CA VAL A 591 -24.05 10.97 53.61
C VAL A 591 -22.69 10.59 54.24
N LEU A 592 -21.64 11.41 54.08
CA LEU A 592 -20.35 11.22 54.76
C LEU A 592 -20.50 11.36 56.29
N ALA A 593 -21.18 12.37 56.74
CA ALA A 593 -21.41 12.56 58.19
C ALA A 593 -22.08 11.35 58.80
N HIS A 594 -23.16 10.87 58.17
CA HIS A 594 -23.90 9.68 58.62
C HIS A 594 -23.06 8.39 58.57
N ALA A 595 -22.29 8.18 57.49
CA ALA A 595 -21.38 7.03 57.37
C ALA A 595 -20.27 7.04 58.42
N LYS A 596 -19.73 8.23 58.75
CA LYS A 596 -18.69 8.42 59.79
C LYS A 596 -19.22 8.17 61.18
N GLU A 597 -20.49 8.50 61.46
CA GLU A 597 -21.17 8.17 62.72
C GLU A 597 -21.33 6.64 62.89
N LEU A 598 -21.58 5.91 61.78
CA LEU A 598 -21.79 4.48 61.83
C LEU A 598 -20.51 3.64 61.86
N PHE A 599 -19.50 4.02 61.11
CA PHE A 599 -18.30 3.22 60.91
C PHE A 599 -17.01 3.80 61.46
N GLY A 600 -17.04 5.08 61.93
CA GLY A 600 -15.86 5.82 62.33
C GLY A 600 -15.17 6.61 61.23
N ASN A 601 -14.53 7.69 61.60
CA ASN A 601 -13.88 8.61 60.65
C ASN A 601 -12.74 7.93 59.85
N SER A 602 -11.92 7.14 60.55
CA SER A 602 -10.74 6.49 59.94
C SER A 602 -11.08 5.53 58.83
N ASP A 603 -12.11 4.71 59.05
CA ASP A 603 -12.47 3.58 58.13
C ASP A 603 -13.07 4.11 56.83
N ILE A 604 -13.96 5.08 56.91
CA ILE A 604 -14.58 5.74 55.74
C ILE A 604 -13.56 6.52 54.95
N ASP A 605 -12.66 7.30 55.61
CA ASP A 605 -11.64 8.07 54.91
C ASP A 605 -10.61 7.16 54.22
N GLN A 606 -10.27 6.00 54.81
CA GLN A 606 -9.41 4.99 54.18
C GLN A 606 -10.06 4.35 52.98
N GLU A 607 -11.34 4.00 53.04
CA GLU A 607 -12.13 3.41 51.94
C GLU A 607 -12.26 4.40 50.77
N LEU A 608 -12.39 5.70 51.04
CA LEU A 608 -12.55 6.76 50.04
C LEU A 608 -11.23 7.29 49.49
N ALA A 609 -10.09 7.05 50.13
CA ALA A 609 -8.81 7.60 49.67
C ALA A 609 -8.43 7.23 48.21
N PRO A 610 -8.61 5.99 47.73
CA PRO A 610 -8.34 5.65 46.34
C PRO A 610 -9.25 6.41 45.37
N LEU A 611 -10.55 6.56 45.73
CA LEU A 611 -11.53 7.28 44.92
C LEU A 611 -11.17 8.76 44.80
N ARG A 612 -10.88 9.43 45.94
CA ARG A 612 -10.48 10.84 45.96
C ARG A 612 -9.26 11.09 45.10
N LYS A 613 -8.23 10.26 45.24
CA LYS A 613 -7.03 10.32 44.37
C LYS A 613 -7.33 10.19 42.90
N ALA A 614 -8.24 9.28 42.53
CA ALA A 614 -8.64 9.10 41.14
C ALA A 614 -9.41 10.30 40.57
N LEU A 615 -10.28 10.93 41.42
CA LEU A 615 -11.05 12.11 41.05
C LEU A 615 -10.18 13.37 40.89
N GLU A 616 -9.13 13.51 41.68
CA GLU A 616 -8.15 14.60 41.53
C GLU A 616 -7.41 14.55 40.18
N GLN A 617 -7.14 13.36 39.70
CA GLN A 617 -6.38 13.13 38.48
C GLN A 617 -7.25 13.04 37.20
N MET A 618 -8.56 13.15 37.36
CA MET A 618 -9.52 13.01 36.27
C MET A 618 -9.47 14.20 35.32
N THR A 619 -9.50 13.94 34.00
CA THR A 619 -9.56 14.96 32.95
C THR A 619 -10.87 14.86 32.16
N GLY A 620 -11.38 16.03 31.75
CA GLY A 620 -12.62 16.15 30.95
C GLY A 620 -12.33 16.21 29.46
N TRP A 621 -13.13 15.52 28.67
CA TRP A 621 -12.96 15.41 27.22
C TRP A 621 -14.29 15.54 26.50
N ARG A 622 -14.25 16.06 25.28
CA ARG A 622 -15.36 16.10 24.34
C ARG A 622 -14.97 15.32 23.10
N LEU A 623 -15.88 14.44 22.64
CA LEU A 623 -15.77 13.70 21.40
C LEU A 623 -16.72 14.32 20.39
N GLU A 624 -16.17 14.74 19.25
CA GLU A 624 -16.87 15.23 18.07
C GLU A 624 -16.76 14.20 16.95
N GLY A 625 -17.84 13.96 16.21
CA GLY A 625 -17.86 13.00 15.12
C GLY A 625 -18.17 13.64 13.78
N THR A 626 -17.43 13.22 12.74
CA THR A 626 -17.78 13.47 11.34
C THR A 626 -18.01 12.12 10.69
N LEU A 627 -19.25 11.85 10.26
CA LEU A 627 -19.69 10.55 9.78
C LEU A 627 -20.12 10.66 8.32
N ARG A 628 -19.82 9.63 7.51
CA ARG A 628 -20.23 9.54 6.11
C ARG A 628 -21.56 8.81 5.97
N GLU A 629 -21.75 7.72 6.70
CA GLU A 629 -22.89 6.80 6.55
C GLU A 629 -24.05 7.04 7.51
N PHE A 630 -23.83 7.81 8.56
CA PHE A 630 -24.81 8.06 9.60
C PHE A 630 -25.11 9.57 9.71
N ALA A 631 -26.26 9.88 10.29
CA ALA A 631 -26.61 11.27 10.59
C ALA A 631 -25.56 11.92 11.51
N PRO A 632 -25.39 13.26 11.43
CA PRO A 632 -24.48 13.96 12.32
C PRO A 632 -24.80 13.66 13.80
N MET A 633 -23.78 13.28 14.55
CA MET A 633 -23.93 13.00 15.99
C MET A 633 -23.66 14.28 16.81
N PRO A 634 -24.43 14.50 17.89
CA PRO A 634 -24.11 15.57 18.82
C PRO A 634 -22.79 15.27 19.54
N PRO A 635 -21.98 16.30 19.88
CA PRO A 635 -20.80 16.13 20.69
C PRO A 635 -21.12 15.42 22.02
N ARG A 636 -20.28 14.49 22.43
CA ARG A 636 -20.40 13.78 23.71
C ARG A 636 -19.25 14.14 24.62
N CYS A 637 -19.54 14.51 25.86
CA CYS A 637 -18.56 14.72 26.90
C CYS A 637 -18.32 13.44 27.69
N PHE A 638 -17.10 13.25 28.18
CA PHE A 638 -16.73 12.12 29.02
C PHE A 638 -15.52 12.46 29.91
N TRP A 639 -15.35 11.68 30.96
CA TRP A 639 -14.21 11.77 31.84
C TRP A 639 -13.19 10.68 31.51
N PHE A 640 -11.92 11.04 31.47
CA PHE A 640 -10.83 10.05 31.51
C PHE A 640 -10.39 9.89 32.97
N ARG A 641 -10.73 8.75 33.54
CA ARG A 641 -10.36 8.32 34.87
C ARG A 641 -9.49 7.09 34.74
N HIS A 642 -8.17 7.32 34.72
CA HIS A 642 -7.23 6.23 34.46
C HIS A 642 -7.61 4.93 35.19
N PRO A 643 -7.74 3.78 34.48
CA PRO A 643 -7.34 3.57 33.09
C PRO A 643 -8.47 3.64 32.04
N PHE A 644 -9.70 4.08 32.35
CA PHE A 644 -10.83 4.01 31.43
C PHE A 644 -11.53 5.36 31.22
N HIS A 645 -12.34 5.42 30.18
CA HIS A 645 -13.20 6.57 29.87
C HIS A 645 -14.62 6.25 30.30
N THR A 646 -15.29 7.23 30.91
CA THR A 646 -16.64 7.06 31.45
C THR A 646 -17.56 8.22 31.08
N MET A 647 -18.83 7.89 30.78
CA MET A 647 -19.92 8.85 30.60
C MET A 647 -20.59 9.23 31.95
N ALA A 648 -20.28 8.52 33.02
CA ALA A 648 -20.84 8.83 34.34
C ALA A 648 -20.53 10.30 34.72
N GLN A 649 -21.56 11.02 35.15
CA GLN A 649 -21.47 12.44 35.56
C GLN A 649 -20.89 13.36 34.44
N ALA A 650 -20.97 12.96 33.16
CA ALA A 650 -20.44 13.74 32.03
C ALA A 650 -21.24 15.04 31.79
N GLU A 651 -22.47 15.10 32.28
CA GLU A 651 -23.33 16.31 32.25
C GLU A 651 -22.66 17.54 32.89
N PHE A 652 -21.79 17.36 33.87
CA PHE A 652 -21.00 18.45 34.47
C PHE A 652 -19.99 19.09 33.53
N LEU A 653 -19.69 18.43 32.37
CA LEU A 653 -18.80 18.95 31.34
C LEU A 653 -19.53 19.70 30.21
N THR A 654 -20.87 19.79 30.24
CA THR A 654 -21.65 20.37 29.14
C THR A 654 -21.25 21.82 28.86
N ASP A 655 -20.94 22.58 29.90
CA ASP A 655 -20.54 23.99 29.78
C ASP A 655 -19.02 24.19 29.72
N ALA A 656 -18.25 23.11 29.79
CA ALA A 656 -16.80 23.18 29.70
C ALA A 656 -16.34 23.51 28.26
N LYS A 657 -15.34 24.36 28.13
CA LYS A 657 -14.81 24.82 26.85
C LYS A 657 -13.41 24.23 26.60
N ALA A 658 -13.11 24.01 25.32
CA ALA A 658 -11.76 23.66 24.91
C ALA A 658 -10.83 24.88 24.91
N GLU A 659 -9.52 24.65 24.91
CA GLU A 659 -8.53 25.73 24.79
C GLU A 659 -8.71 26.48 23.45
N GLY A 660 -8.87 27.80 23.53
CA GLY A 660 -9.09 28.68 22.36
C GLY A 660 -10.55 28.78 21.90
N GLU A 661 -11.48 28.08 22.55
CA GLU A 661 -12.91 28.15 22.25
C GLU A 661 -13.52 29.39 22.93
N GLU A 662 -14.06 30.32 22.13
CA GLU A 662 -14.68 31.52 22.69
C GLU A 662 -16.03 31.22 23.36
N PRO A 663 -16.37 31.93 24.45
CA PRO A 663 -17.69 31.81 25.06
C PRO A 663 -18.80 32.17 24.08
N ALA A 664 -19.91 31.42 24.12
CA ALA A 664 -21.01 31.60 23.18
C ALA A 664 -21.56 33.04 23.14
N TRP A 665 -21.59 33.73 24.28
CA TRP A 665 -22.00 35.15 24.35
C TRP A 665 -21.05 36.09 23.57
N LYS A 666 -19.76 35.78 23.51
CA LYS A 666 -18.77 36.61 22.79
C LYS A 666 -18.88 36.34 21.29
N ALA A 667 -19.03 35.08 20.87
CA ALA A 667 -19.29 34.72 19.49
C ALA A 667 -20.58 35.38 18.96
N GLN A 668 -21.65 35.41 19.76
CA GLN A 668 -22.90 36.08 19.44
C GLN A 668 -22.70 37.61 19.34
N ALA A 669 -21.97 38.21 20.28
CA ALA A 669 -21.67 39.63 20.29
C ALA A 669 -20.82 40.07 19.06
N ASP A 670 -19.86 39.23 18.64
CA ASP A 670 -19.05 39.50 17.46
C ASP A 670 -19.88 39.31 16.16
N ALA A 671 -20.73 38.27 16.09
CA ALA A 671 -21.68 38.09 14.99
C ALA A 671 -22.66 39.28 14.88
N ASP A 672 -23.21 39.75 16.00
CA ASP A 672 -24.08 40.92 16.04
C ASP A 672 -23.36 42.20 15.60
N LYS A 673 -22.09 42.34 15.96
CA LYS A 673 -21.25 43.49 15.56
C LYS A 673 -20.94 43.47 14.05
N GLU A 674 -20.62 42.30 13.50
CA GLU A 674 -20.45 42.14 12.05
C GLU A 674 -21.74 42.38 11.27
N ALA A 675 -22.86 41.85 11.75
CA ALA A 675 -24.17 42.10 11.16
C ALA A 675 -24.53 43.59 11.15
N ARG A 676 -24.26 44.31 12.24
CA ARG A 676 -24.43 45.77 12.32
C ARG A 676 -23.51 46.51 11.36
N LYS A 677 -22.23 46.06 11.24
CA LYS A 677 -21.28 46.66 10.29
C LYS A 677 -21.73 46.45 8.85
N ALA A 678 -22.11 45.21 8.48
CA ALA A 678 -22.64 44.92 7.14
C ALA A 678 -23.90 45.70 6.80
N ARG A 679 -24.82 45.86 7.77
CA ARG A 679 -26.03 46.65 7.60
C ARG A 679 -25.70 48.13 7.36
N ARG A 680 -24.74 48.66 8.13
CA ARG A 680 -24.28 50.05 7.96
C ARG A 680 -23.60 50.30 6.61
N GLU A 681 -22.81 49.34 6.13
CA GLU A 681 -22.19 49.39 4.80
C GLU A 681 -23.24 49.33 3.69
N GLN A 682 -24.28 48.50 3.85
CA GLN A 682 -25.39 48.42 2.92
C GLN A 682 -26.23 49.70 2.90
N ASP A 683 -26.47 50.32 4.07
CA ASP A 683 -27.18 51.59 4.16
C ASP A 683 -26.34 52.72 3.58
N LEU A 684 -25.03 52.77 3.78
CA LEU A 684 -24.11 53.70 3.15
C LEU A 684 -24.10 53.56 1.62
N LYS A 685 -24.12 52.32 1.14
CA LYS A 685 -24.19 52.04 -0.30
C LYS A 685 -25.49 52.50 -0.90
N ARG A 686 -26.64 52.25 -0.24
CA ARG A 686 -27.96 52.74 -0.65
C ARG A 686 -28.03 54.27 -0.65
N LEU A 687 -27.45 54.93 0.38
CA LEU A 687 -27.35 56.38 0.41
C LEU A 687 -26.49 56.91 -0.75
N SER A 688 -25.31 56.31 -0.98
CA SER A 688 -24.45 56.67 -2.11
C SER A 688 -25.14 56.51 -3.46
N GLU A 689 -25.86 55.40 -3.67
CA GLU A 689 -26.65 55.16 -4.89
C GLU A 689 -27.79 56.14 -5.01
N ALA A 690 -28.45 56.54 -3.91
CA ALA A 690 -29.50 57.57 -3.91
C ALA A 690 -28.95 58.96 -4.23
N PHE A 691 -27.74 59.31 -3.76
CA PHE A 691 -27.06 60.55 -4.06
C PHE A 691 -26.48 60.60 -5.49
N MET A 692 -26.16 59.45 -6.09
CA MET A 692 -25.63 59.32 -7.46
C MET A 692 -26.73 59.06 -8.51
N GLY A 693 -27.99 59.01 -8.11
CA GLY A 693 -29.13 58.78 -9.04
C GLY A 693 -29.46 60.01 -9.92
N PRO A 694 -30.14 59.75 -11.05
CA PRO A 694 -30.36 60.80 -12.12
C PRO A 694 -31.13 62.01 -11.71
N HIS A 695 -31.60 62.10 -10.47
CA HIS A 695 -32.32 63.32 -9.95
C HIS A 695 -31.38 64.37 -9.39
N PHE A 696 -30.06 64.17 -9.28
CA PHE A 696 -29.08 65.14 -8.79
C PHE A 696 -28.21 65.78 -9.87
N GLU A 697 -28.42 65.44 -11.17
CA GLU A 697 -27.64 66.02 -12.26
C GLU A 697 -28.16 67.42 -12.66
N HIS A 698 -29.27 67.92 -12.08
CA HIS A 698 -29.81 69.28 -12.38
C HIS A 698 -30.00 70.13 -11.13
N GLY A 699 -28.92 70.74 -10.69
CA GLY A 699 -29.04 71.78 -9.67
C GLY A 699 -27.73 72.03 -8.95
N TYR A 700 -26.97 72.88 -9.58
CA TYR A 700 -26.27 74.06 -9.10
C TYR A 700 -25.25 74.50 -10.15
N ALA A 701 -25.68 75.12 -11.17
CA ALA A 701 -24.89 76.13 -11.83
C ALA A 701 -25.50 77.49 -11.36
N GLU A 702 -24.89 78.05 -10.33
CA GLU A 702 -24.64 79.43 -9.98
C GLU A 702 -23.87 79.50 -8.69
#